data_dc20e4a664fb9190f1fbcbc2039034ba
#
_entry.id   dc20e4a664fb9190f1fbcbc2039034ba
#
_cell.length_a   1.000
_cell.length_b   1.000
_cell.length_c   1.000
_cell.angle_alpha   90.00
_cell.angle_beta   90.00
_cell.angle_gamma   90.00
#
_symmetry.space_group_name_H-M   'P 1'
#
loop_
_entity.id
_entity.type
_entity.pdbx_description
1 polymer ?
#
loop_
_entity_poly.entity_id
_entity_poly.type
_entity_poly.pdbx_seq_one_letter_code
_entity_poly.pdbx_strand_id
1 'polypeptide(L)'
;MKARITTAAILLAAILTAASCGQKWQEESKDGYNLISQKNGPSLGYSPSSGVQILTRGGRAFKDLNRNGKLDTYEDWRKDPLVRAKDLASQLSIDEIAGMMLYSGHQAINGPGITDAQKKFLEEDNLRAVLMTRVSSPADAARWNNNVQAFVEGLGHGVPANNSSDPRHGAQATAEFDAGNGGDISQWPSSLGMAATFDPSLVEGFGRIASREYRALGIATALSPQIDLATEPRWSRFNGTFGEDPQLDVDMARAYVDGFQTSEGSAEIKDGWGYESVNAMIKHWPSGGPEEAGRDAHYSYGKYAVYPGNNLSTQIRPFTEGALRLTGKTKMASAVMPYYTISYNQDPSGEQNGNSYSKYLITDLLRNTYGFDGVVCTDWNITKDYSSVYAFEGKPWGNESLTEGQRHFKIIEAGVDQFGGNNEKGPVLEAYDLWVEKYGEKSARERFETSAVRLLMNSFRTGLFENPYCDPDEATATVGNPNFMAAGYKAQLKSVVMLKNHSSVLPERGRLKVYVPKVYQPARQGMFGGQAAEGRWVDPVPASMVDKYYDRVDNPKDADFALVFISEPAAGSGYDRSDREKGGNGYVPISLQYEDYTAAYARGTSIAGGDPYEDFTNRSYKGKTVTTSNKSHMQLVRDTRKAMGAKPVVTVISISRPMIMSEIEPYTDAILLSFGIQNQAILETVSGANEPSGLLPMQLPANMQTVEEQFEDVPRDMVCHTDTDGHKYDFAFGLNWSGVIDDSRVKKYK
;
A
#
# COMPACT_ATOMS: atom_id res chain seq x y z
N MET A 1 -43.81 25.58 48.37
CA MET A 1 -43.93 25.26 46.94
C MET A 1 -43.39 26.40 46.13
N LYS A 2 -42.18 26.31 45.63
CA LYS A 2 -41.58 27.27 44.72
C LYS A 2 -41.01 26.46 43.55
N ALA A 3 -41.61 26.61 42.39
CA ALA A 3 -41.17 26.02 41.14
C ALA A 3 -39.90 26.76 40.63
N ARG A 4 -38.87 26.01 40.32
CA ARG A 4 -37.69 26.53 39.59
C ARG A 4 -37.90 26.30 38.11
N ILE A 5 -37.94 27.38 37.37
CA ILE A 5 -37.93 27.40 35.90
C ILE A 5 -36.46 27.36 35.46
N THR A 6 -36.08 26.30 34.78
CA THR A 6 -34.76 26.16 34.15
C THR A 6 -34.83 26.80 32.75
N THR A 7 -34.08 27.89 32.55
CA THR A 7 -33.97 28.58 31.30
C THR A 7 -32.94 27.85 30.41
N ALA A 8 -33.38 27.22 29.35
CA ALA A 8 -32.50 26.69 28.29
C ALA A 8 -32.01 27.86 27.43
N ALA A 9 -30.71 28.09 27.43
CA ALA A 9 -30.08 29.04 26.52
C ALA A 9 -29.95 28.41 25.12
N ILE A 10 -30.78 28.89 24.18
CA ILE A 10 -30.64 28.60 22.76
C ILE A 10 -29.57 29.58 22.24
N LEU A 11 -28.42 29.05 21.84
CA LEU A 11 -27.42 29.82 21.08
C LEU A 11 -27.97 30.05 19.66
N LEU A 12 -28.44 31.27 19.41
CA LEU A 12 -28.80 31.73 18.08
C LEU A 12 -27.49 32.14 17.34
N ALA A 13 -27.05 31.36 16.36
CA ALA A 13 -26.00 31.77 15.45
C ALA A 13 -26.50 32.96 14.60
N ALA A 14 -25.88 34.11 14.77
CA ALA A 14 -26.20 35.31 13.99
C ALA A 14 -25.69 35.15 12.56
N ILE A 15 -26.62 34.93 11.61
CA ILE A 15 -26.32 35.02 10.18
C ILE A 15 -26.25 36.52 9.84
N LEU A 16 -25.05 37.04 9.63
CA LEU A 16 -24.82 38.36 9.07
C LEU A 16 -25.03 38.30 7.54
N THR A 17 -26.26 38.52 7.07
CA THR A 17 -26.53 38.72 5.65
C THR A 17 -26.29 40.18 5.29
N ALA A 18 -25.10 40.50 4.82
CA ALA A 18 -24.85 41.70 4.05
C ALA A 18 -25.23 41.41 2.57
N ALA A 19 -26.46 41.66 2.18
CA ALA A 19 -26.91 41.53 0.80
C ALA A 19 -26.29 42.68 -0.04
N SER A 20 -25.14 42.42 -0.66
CA SER A 20 -24.61 43.22 -1.75
C SER A 20 -25.36 42.84 -3.03
N CYS A 21 -25.91 43.83 -3.72
CA CYS A 21 -26.65 43.68 -4.96
C CYS A 21 -25.75 43.06 -6.06
N GLY A 22 -25.83 41.70 -6.26
CA GLY A 22 -24.99 40.97 -7.25
C GLY A 22 -24.36 39.67 -6.77
N GLN A 23 -24.26 39.46 -5.46
CA GLN A 23 -23.67 38.25 -4.87
C GLN A 23 -24.64 37.07 -4.90
N LYS A 24 -24.21 35.91 -5.49
CA LYS A 24 -25.00 34.68 -5.60
C LYS A 24 -24.38 33.52 -4.84
N TRP A 25 -23.65 33.79 -3.79
CA TRP A 25 -22.99 32.81 -2.92
C TRP A 25 -23.20 33.18 -1.44
N GLN A 26 -23.09 32.19 -0.59
CA GLN A 26 -23.20 32.32 0.86
C GLN A 26 -21.93 31.80 1.51
N GLU A 27 -21.59 32.35 2.67
CA GLU A 27 -20.42 32.00 3.46
C GLU A 27 -20.85 31.49 4.83
N GLU A 28 -20.23 30.39 5.26
CA GLU A 28 -20.45 29.78 6.55
C GLU A 28 -19.09 29.57 7.23
N SER A 29 -18.99 29.92 8.51
CA SER A 29 -17.77 29.67 9.30
C SER A 29 -17.79 28.26 9.83
N LYS A 30 -16.70 27.52 9.62
CA LYS A 30 -16.46 26.17 10.10
C LYS A 30 -15.32 26.13 11.12
N ASP A 31 -14.95 24.92 11.61
CA ASP A 31 -13.84 24.74 12.53
C ASP A 31 -12.50 24.97 11.81
N GLY A 32 -11.97 26.20 11.95
CA GLY A 32 -10.67 26.62 11.40
C GLY A 32 -10.67 27.14 9.96
N TYR A 33 -11.81 27.16 9.26
CA TYR A 33 -11.92 27.69 7.90
C TYR A 33 -13.33 28.25 7.60
N ASN A 34 -13.46 28.98 6.51
CA ASN A 34 -14.76 29.42 5.96
C ASN A 34 -15.11 28.61 4.72
N LEU A 35 -16.37 28.25 4.59
CA LEU A 35 -16.93 27.54 3.44
C LEU A 35 -17.87 28.42 2.68
N ILE A 36 -17.62 28.60 1.39
CA ILE A 36 -18.51 29.30 0.45
C ILE A 36 -19.31 28.26 -0.34
N SER A 37 -20.62 28.44 -0.31
CA SER A 37 -21.57 27.68 -1.15
C SER A 37 -22.14 28.56 -2.24
N GLN A 38 -22.20 28.04 -3.48
CA GLN A 38 -22.71 28.76 -4.63
C GLN A 38 -23.52 27.85 -5.58
N LYS A 39 -24.62 28.37 -6.17
CA LYS A 39 -25.56 27.56 -6.94
C LYS A 39 -24.98 26.92 -8.20
N ASN A 40 -24.05 27.61 -8.88
CA ASN A 40 -23.50 27.19 -10.17
C ASN A 40 -21.97 27.26 -10.14
N GLY A 41 -21.36 26.55 -9.20
CA GLY A 41 -19.93 26.45 -9.01
C GLY A 41 -19.58 25.54 -7.83
N PRO A 42 -18.30 25.26 -7.63
CA PRO A 42 -17.85 24.45 -6.52
C PRO A 42 -18.04 25.17 -5.18
N SER A 43 -18.08 24.41 -4.10
CA SER A 43 -17.82 24.95 -2.77
C SER A 43 -16.37 25.37 -2.66
N LEU A 44 -16.11 26.52 -2.04
CA LEU A 44 -14.77 27.03 -1.84
C LEU A 44 -14.45 27.10 -0.35
N GLY A 45 -13.40 26.39 0.05
CA GLY A 45 -12.86 26.47 1.40
C GLY A 45 -11.64 27.40 1.45
N TYR A 46 -11.53 28.24 2.47
CA TYR A 46 -10.36 29.08 2.72
C TYR A 46 -10.20 29.39 4.20
N SER A 47 -8.98 29.66 4.64
CA SER A 47 -8.73 30.10 6.01
C SER A 47 -8.72 31.62 6.11
N PRO A 48 -9.44 32.21 7.07
CA PRO A 48 -9.34 33.66 7.34
C PRO A 48 -7.90 34.11 7.71
N SER A 49 -7.09 33.19 8.27
CA SER A 49 -5.71 33.50 8.64
C SER A 49 -4.71 33.47 7.47
N SER A 50 -5.08 32.91 6.31
CA SER A 50 -4.21 32.82 5.13
C SER A 50 -4.02 34.14 4.40
N GLY A 51 -4.91 35.10 4.63
CA GLY A 51 -4.92 36.38 3.90
C GLY A 51 -5.56 36.32 2.51
N VAL A 52 -6.03 35.13 2.08
CA VAL A 52 -6.76 34.93 0.82
C VAL A 52 -8.06 35.75 0.83
N GLN A 53 -8.35 36.44 -0.27
CA GLN A 53 -9.57 37.22 -0.46
C GLN A 53 -10.53 36.51 -1.41
N ILE A 54 -11.81 36.78 -1.26
CA ILE A 54 -12.83 36.25 -2.17
C ILE A 54 -13.22 37.28 -3.20
N LEU A 55 -12.90 37.00 -4.44
CA LEU A 55 -13.28 37.81 -5.60
C LEU A 55 -14.68 37.42 -6.07
N THR A 56 -15.54 38.42 -6.35
CA THR A 56 -16.83 38.19 -6.98
C THR A 56 -16.78 38.59 -8.46
N ARG A 57 -17.05 37.64 -9.35
CA ARG A 57 -17.14 37.89 -10.80
C ARG A 57 -18.42 37.25 -11.36
N GLY A 58 -19.29 38.05 -11.95
CA GLY A 58 -20.58 37.58 -12.48
C GLY A 58 -21.49 36.96 -11.39
N GLY A 59 -21.36 37.40 -10.14
CA GLY A 59 -22.10 36.88 -9.00
C GLY A 59 -21.51 35.60 -8.39
N ARG A 60 -20.41 35.06 -8.91
CA ARG A 60 -19.73 33.86 -8.45
C ARG A 60 -18.50 34.23 -7.63
N ALA A 61 -18.17 33.35 -6.67
CA ALA A 61 -17.00 33.46 -5.81
C ALA A 61 -15.77 32.78 -6.44
N PHE A 62 -14.61 33.35 -6.24
CA PHE A 62 -13.28 32.83 -6.60
C PHE A 62 -12.30 33.18 -5.50
N LYS A 63 -11.32 32.30 -5.26
CA LYS A 63 -10.23 32.58 -4.31
C LYS A 63 -9.12 33.37 -5.01
N ASP A 64 -8.67 34.47 -4.40
CA ASP A 64 -7.47 35.24 -4.79
C ASP A 64 -6.28 34.66 -4.01
N LEU A 65 -5.72 33.55 -4.51
CA LEU A 65 -4.75 32.74 -3.80
C LEU A 65 -3.38 33.43 -3.70
N ASN A 66 -2.99 34.18 -4.73
CA ASN A 66 -1.74 34.95 -4.72
C ASN A 66 -1.91 36.39 -4.18
N ARG A 67 -3.13 36.77 -3.78
CA ARG A 67 -3.46 38.05 -3.12
C ARG A 67 -3.14 39.30 -3.98
N ASN A 68 -3.23 39.15 -5.31
CA ASN A 68 -2.94 40.27 -6.24
C ASN A 68 -4.18 41.12 -6.60
N GLY A 69 -5.39 40.76 -6.12
CA GLY A 69 -6.66 41.46 -6.36
C GLY A 69 -7.26 41.19 -7.74
N LYS A 70 -6.70 40.25 -8.52
CA LYS A 70 -7.17 39.85 -9.84
C LYS A 70 -7.56 38.38 -9.85
N LEU A 71 -8.40 38.01 -10.80
CA LEU A 71 -8.70 36.60 -11.03
C LEU A 71 -7.74 36.05 -12.08
N ASP A 72 -6.74 35.33 -11.64
CA ASP A 72 -5.78 34.67 -12.52
C ASP A 72 -6.38 33.41 -13.15
N THR A 73 -5.75 32.90 -14.21
CA THR A 73 -6.29 31.74 -14.93
C THR A 73 -6.29 30.49 -14.04
N TYR A 74 -5.29 30.30 -13.20
CA TYR A 74 -5.25 29.13 -12.31
C TYR A 74 -6.28 29.16 -11.18
N GLU A 75 -6.76 30.34 -10.79
CA GLU A 75 -7.79 30.56 -9.77
C GLU A 75 -9.22 30.40 -10.33
N ASP A 76 -9.36 30.52 -11.64
CA ASP A 76 -10.65 30.38 -12.31
C ASP A 76 -11.07 28.92 -12.46
N TRP A 77 -11.82 28.41 -11.49
CA TRP A 77 -12.32 27.04 -11.44
C TRP A 77 -13.20 26.64 -12.64
N ARG A 78 -13.62 27.58 -13.49
CA ARG A 78 -14.35 27.30 -14.74
C ARG A 78 -13.43 26.83 -15.87
N LYS A 79 -12.13 27.03 -15.73
CA LYS A 79 -11.11 26.65 -16.71
C LYS A 79 -10.74 25.18 -16.56
N ASP A 80 -10.30 24.61 -17.65
CA ASP A 80 -9.79 23.23 -17.66
C ASP A 80 -8.60 23.03 -16.68
N PRO A 81 -8.54 21.94 -15.91
CA PRO A 81 -7.46 21.67 -14.98
C PRO A 81 -6.06 21.78 -15.61
N LEU A 82 -5.86 21.30 -16.84
CA LEU A 82 -4.56 21.41 -17.52
C LEU A 82 -4.19 22.86 -17.88
N VAL A 83 -5.18 23.67 -18.27
CA VAL A 83 -4.97 25.09 -18.55
C VAL A 83 -4.55 25.81 -17.26
N ARG A 84 -5.20 25.52 -16.14
CA ARG A 84 -4.90 26.06 -14.82
C ARG A 84 -3.49 25.63 -14.35
N ALA A 85 -3.16 24.35 -14.49
CA ALA A 85 -1.85 23.81 -14.11
C ALA A 85 -0.70 24.46 -14.89
N LYS A 86 -0.86 24.64 -16.21
CA LYS A 86 0.14 25.32 -17.04
C LYS A 86 0.31 26.80 -16.68
N ASP A 87 -0.80 27.47 -16.43
CA ASP A 87 -0.77 28.88 -16.02
C ASP A 87 -0.01 29.06 -14.70
N LEU A 88 -0.35 28.27 -13.68
CA LEU A 88 0.34 28.35 -12.39
C LEU A 88 1.81 27.93 -12.50
N ALA A 89 2.13 26.84 -13.18
CA ALA A 89 3.52 26.39 -13.35
C ALA A 89 4.41 27.47 -13.98
N SER A 90 3.88 28.28 -14.91
CA SER A 90 4.61 29.38 -15.53
C SER A 90 4.87 30.55 -14.57
N GLN A 91 4.07 30.70 -13.52
CA GLN A 91 4.20 31.78 -12.52
C GLN A 91 5.11 31.37 -11.34
N LEU A 92 5.22 30.08 -11.02
CA LEU A 92 6.05 29.58 -9.93
C LEU A 92 7.54 29.84 -10.19
N SER A 93 8.26 30.21 -9.15
CA SER A 93 9.73 30.24 -9.15
C SER A 93 10.31 28.82 -9.24
N ILE A 94 11.57 28.69 -9.65
CA ILE A 94 12.28 27.41 -9.61
C ILE A 94 12.35 26.85 -8.18
N ASP A 95 12.50 27.72 -7.21
CA ASP A 95 12.52 27.39 -5.77
C ASP A 95 11.19 26.74 -5.31
N GLU A 96 10.05 27.30 -5.73
CA GLU A 96 8.73 26.72 -5.46
C GLU A 96 8.52 25.37 -6.18
N ILE A 97 8.97 25.28 -7.45
CA ILE A 97 8.87 24.02 -8.22
C ILE A 97 9.73 22.93 -7.59
N ALA A 98 10.99 23.25 -7.23
CA ALA A 98 11.89 22.31 -6.56
C ALA A 98 11.29 21.77 -5.25
N GLY A 99 10.63 22.63 -4.48
CA GLY A 99 9.91 22.20 -3.27
C GLY A 99 8.71 21.30 -3.56
N MET A 100 7.94 21.57 -4.61
CA MET A 100 6.84 20.68 -5.04
C MET A 100 7.35 19.33 -5.54
N MET A 101 8.56 19.22 -6.04
CA MET A 101 9.20 17.97 -6.44
C MET A 101 9.63 17.11 -5.25
N LEU A 102 9.55 17.61 -4.01
CA LEU A 102 9.80 16.87 -2.79
C LEU A 102 8.56 16.07 -2.34
N TYR A 103 8.82 14.97 -1.67
CA TYR A 103 7.80 14.19 -0.94
C TYR A 103 8.34 13.89 0.46
N SER A 104 7.57 14.22 1.50
CA SER A 104 8.08 14.13 2.87
C SER A 104 8.47 12.71 3.28
N GLY A 105 9.39 12.62 4.25
CA GLY A 105 9.51 11.44 5.08
C GLY A 105 8.21 11.16 5.84
N HIS A 106 8.15 10.01 6.49
CA HIS A 106 6.98 9.54 7.25
C HIS A 106 6.58 10.48 8.39
N GLN A 107 5.33 10.96 8.40
CA GLN A 107 4.79 11.88 9.40
C GLN A 107 3.73 11.19 10.26
N ALA A 108 3.99 11.04 11.57
CA ALA A 108 3.00 10.57 12.52
C ALA A 108 2.17 11.76 13.02
N ILE A 109 0.84 11.70 12.86
CA ILE A 109 -0.08 12.76 13.28
C ILE A 109 -0.63 12.39 14.66
N ASN A 110 -0.08 13.00 15.70
CA ASN A 110 -0.41 12.71 17.10
C ASN A 110 -1.41 13.71 17.71
N GLY A 111 -2.03 14.56 16.89
CA GLY A 111 -3.00 15.59 17.27
C GLY A 111 -3.12 16.64 16.17
N PRO A 112 -3.95 17.67 16.35
CA PRO A 112 -4.28 18.62 15.30
C PRO A 112 -3.16 19.64 14.96
N GLY A 113 -2.13 19.76 15.80
CA GLY A 113 -1.07 20.77 15.63
C GLY A 113 -0.05 20.41 14.55
N ILE A 114 0.46 21.43 13.84
CA ILE A 114 1.61 21.32 12.95
C ILE A 114 2.89 21.46 13.78
N THR A 115 3.82 20.53 13.66
CA THR A 115 5.13 20.59 14.33
C THR A 115 6.05 21.64 13.68
N ASP A 116 7.07 22.13 14.41
CA ASP A 116 8.03 23.08 13.84
C ASP A 116 8.84 22.47 12.69
N ALA A 117 9.13 21.17 12.73
CA ALA A 117 9.76 20.47 11.63
C ALA A 117 8.86 20.44 10.37
N GLN A 118 7.55 20.26 10.56
CA GLN A 118 6.59 20.31 9.45
C GLN A 118 6.46 21.72 8.89
N LYS A 119 6.39 22.76 9.74
CA LYS A 119 6.40 24.16 9.27
C LYS A 119 7.64 24.47 8.46
N LYS A 120 8.80 24.01 8.93
CA LYS A 120 10.08 24.24 8.22
C LYS A 120 10.02 23.71 6.79
N PHE A 121 9.70 22.44 6.57
CA PHE A 121 9.71 21.92 5.19
C PHE A 121 8.55 22.48 4.33
N LEU A 122 7.41 22.88 4.93
CA LEU A 122 6.31 23.52 4.19
C LEU A 122 6.64 24.93 3.74
N GLU A 123 7.33 25.72 4.57
CA GLU A 123 7.64 27.14 4.33
C GLU A 123 9.02 27.32 3.68
N GLU A 124 10.10 26.80 4.30
CA GLU A 124 11.46 27.02 3.81
C GLU A 124 11.76 26.18 2.57
N ASP A 125 11.28 24.92 2.52
CA ASP A 125 11.52 24.02 1.41
C ASP A 125 10.37 23.96 0.39
N ASN A 126 9.28 24.69 0.58
CA ASN A 126 8.09 24.70 -0.30
C ASN A 126 7.48 23.32 -0.58
N LEU A 127 7.68 22.33 0.30
CA LEU A 127 7.16 20.98 0.14
C LEU A 127 5.62 21.00 0.21
N ARG A 128 4.95 20.24 -0.67
CA ARG A 128 3.48 20.16 -0.74
C ARG A 128 2.95 18.73 -0.70
N ALA A 129 3.78 17.71 -0.80
CA ALA A 129 3.36 16.30 -0.70
C ALA A 129 3.77 15.72 0.67
N VAL A 130 2.80 15.47 1.56
CA VAL A 130 3.06 15.01 2.94
C VAL A 130 2.55 13.60 3.15
N LEU A 131 3.45 12.68 3.56
CA LEU A 131 3.10 11.30 3.87
C LEU A 131 2.65 11.13 5.32
N MET A 132 1.36 10.89 5.52
CA MET A 132 0.77 10.60 6.83
C MET A 132 0.86 9.09 7.13
N THR A 133 1.52 8.71 8.22
CA THR A 133 1.68 7.28 8.58
C THR A 133 0.70 6.82 9.66
N ARG A 134 0.43 7.65 10.64
CA ARG A 134 -0.48 7.36 11.74
C ARG A 134 -1.28 8.60 12.10
N VAL A 135 -2.52 8.40 12.51
CA VAL A 135 -3.40 9.45 13.04
C VAL A 135 -3.93 9.02 14.40
N SER A 136 -4.19 9.98 15.29
CA SER A 136 -4.75 9.73 16.63
C SER A 136 -6.25 9.46 16.59
N SER A 137 -6.96 10.17 15.70
CA SER A 137 -8.40 9.98 15.45
C SER A 137 -8.76 10.59 14.08
N PRO A 138 -9.93 10.24 13.49
CA PRO A 138 -10.41 10.89 12.27
C PRO A 138 -10.56 12.41 12.41
N ALA A 139 -11.11 12.89 13.54
CA ALA A 139 -11.28 14.32 13.82
C ALA A 139 -9.94 15.05 13.93
N ASP A 140 -8.93 14.45 14.58
CA ASP A 140 -7.59 15.04 14.66
C ASP A 140 -6.89 15.09 13.30
N ALA A 141 -7.07 14.05 12.47
CA ALA A 141 -6.54 14.04 11.10
C ALA A 141 -7.14 15.18 10.28
N ALA A 142 -8.46 15.37 10.33
CA ALA A 142 -9.17 16.45 9.64
C ALA A 142 -8.68 17.84 10.13
N ARG A 143 -8.55 18.05 11.45
CA ARG A 143 -8.04 19.32 12.00
C ARG A 143 -6.58 19.56 11.65
N TRP A 144 -5.73 18.52 11.72
CA TRP A 144 -4.34 18.64 11.29
C TRP A 144 -4.24 19.01 9.80
N ASN A 145 -5.01 18.32 8.94
CA ASN A 145 -5.11 18.70 7.52
C ASN A 145 -5.51 20.18 7.38
N ASN A 146 -6.56 20.61 8.07
CA ASN A 146 -7.04 22.00 7.99
C ASN A 146 -5.96 23.01 8.41
N ASN A 147 -5.19 22.70 9.45
CA ASN A 147 -4.08 23.55 9.89
C ASN A 147 -2.95 23.60 8.85
N VAL A 148 -2.59 22.46 8.23
CA VAL A 148 -1.61 22.41 7.14
C VAL A 148 -2.10 23.23 5.94
N GLN A 149 -3.36 23.05 5.52
CA GLN A 149 -3.94 23.78 4.39
C GLN A 149 -3.99 25.29 4.66
N ALA A 150 -4.42 25.72 5.85
CA ALA A 150 -4.43 27.11 6.26
C ALA A 150 -3.02 27.75 6.22
N PHE A 151 -2.01 26.98 6.66
CA PHE A 151 -0.63 27.42 6.66
C PHE A 151 -0.09 27.61 5.25
N VAL A 152 -0.21 26.58 4.37
CA VAL A 152 0.32 26.67 3.00
C VAL A 152 -0.49 27.59 2.10
N GLU A 153 -1.80 27.76 2.32
CA GLU A 153 -2.65 28.73 1.61
C GLU A 153 -2.16 30.17 1.82
N GLY A 154 -1.52 30.47 2.96
CA GLY A 154 -0.88 31.74 3.25
C GLY A 154 0.47 31.95 2.57
N LEU A 155 1.04 30.95 1.89
CA LEU A 155 2.38 31.01 1.30
C LEU A 155 2.33 31.16 -0.23
N GLY A 156 3.20 31.98 -0.79
CA GLY A 156 3.42 32.12 -2.22
C GLY A 156 2.11 32.24 -3.04
N HIS A 157 1.89 31.29 -3.94
CA HIS A 157 0.72 31.22 -4.81
C HIS A 157 -0.44 30.42 -4.19
N GLY A 158 -0.40 30.08 -2.89
CA GLY A 158 -1.46 29.37 -2.21
C GLY A 158 -1.64 27.91 -2.69
N VAL A 159 -0.56 27.26 -3.13
CA VAL A 159 -0.59 25.85 -3.58
C VAL A 159 -0.97 24.94 -2.42
N PRO A 160 -2.07 24.17 -2.50
CA PRO A 160 -2.53 23.31 -1.42
C PRO A 160 -1.57 22.12 -1.19
N ALA A 161 -1.52 21.64 0.05
CA ALA A 161 -0.84 20.38 0.36
C ALA A 161 -1.63 19.20 -0.20
N ASN A 162 -0.92 18.25 -0.81
CA ASN A 162 -1.46 16.97 -1.27
C ASN A 162 -1.00 15.87 -0.30
N ASN A 163 -1.77 15.67 0.75
CA ASN A 163 -1.47 14.67 1.76
C ASN A 163 -1.72 13.25 1.23
N SER A 164 -0.93 12.32 1.69
CA SER A 164 -0.95 10.94 1.22
C SER A 164 -0.85 9.91 2.35
N SER A 165 -1.08 8.66 2.00
CA SER A 165 -0.89 7.53 2.90
C SER A 165 -0.55 6.25 2.16
N ASP A 166 0.25 5.40 2.80
CA ASP A 166 0.28 3.97 2.50
C ASP A 166 -1.06 3.31 2.84
N PRO A 167 -1.33 2.06 2.40
CA PRO A 167 -2.56 1.33 2.73
C PRO A 167 -2.81 1.26 4.24
N ARG A 168 -4.06 1.57 4.68
CA ARG A 168 -4.45 1.63 6.10
C ARG A 168 -5.50 0.61 6.50
N HIS A 169 -6.17 0.00 5.54
CA HIS A 169 -7.39 -0.76 5.73
C HIS A 169 -7.18 -2.22 6.17
N GLY A 170 -5.98 -2.58 6.64
CA GLY A 170 -5.68 -3.94 7.07
C GLY A 170 -6.45 -4.35 8.33
N ALA A 171 -7.03 -5.56 8.31
CA ALA A 171 -7.78 -6.10 9.43
C ALA A 171 -6.84 -6.51 10.59
N GLN A 172 -7.33 -6.33 11.82
CA GLN A 172 -6.67 -6.80 13.04
C GLN A 172 -7.24 -8.16 13.45
N ALA A 173 -6.42 -9.20 13.43
CA ALA A 173 -6.85 -10.59 13.65
C ALA A 173 -7.65 -10.80 14.94
N THR A 174 -7.31 -10.11 16.03
CA THR A 174 -7.95 -10.24 17.35
C THR A 174 -9.10 -9.27 17.59
N ALA A 175 -9.37 -8.34 16.64
CA ALA A 175 -10.52 -7.44 16.74
C ALA A 175 -11.81 -8.18 16.36
N GLU A 176 -12.92 -7.82 17.00
CA GLU A 176 -14.25 -8.31 16.66
C GLU A 176 -14.95 -7.33 15.70
N PHE A 177 -15.62 -7.89 14.69
CA PHE A 177 -16.55 -7.13 13.87
C PHE A 177 -17.88 -6.97 14.61
N ASP A 178 -18.37 -5.74 14.70
CA ASP A 178 -19.71 -5.42 15.18
C ASP A 178 -20.44 -4.55 14.15
N ALA A 179 -21.51 -5.09 13.58
CA ALA A 179 -22.30 -4.41 12.56
C ALA A 179 -22.98 -3.11 13.04
N GLY A 180 -23.13 -2.93 14.36
CA GLY A 180 -23.74 -1.73 14.97
C GLY A 180 -22.76 -0.61 15.28
N ASN A 181 -21.48 -0.89 15.34
CA ASN A 181 -20.43 0.05 15.72
C ASN A 181 -19.53 0.38 14.52
N GLY A 182 -19.13 1.66 14.42
CA GLY A 182 -18.06 2.10 13.56
C GLY A 182 -16.68 1.81 14.16
N GLY A 183 -15.63 2.03 13.38
CA GLY A 183 -14.25 1.92 13.78
C GLY A 183 -13.44 3.13 13.37
N ASP A 184 -12.13 3.10 13.60
CA ASP A 184 -11.24 4.18 13.16
C ASP A 184 -11.05 4.20 11.64
N ILE A 185 -11.18 3.05 10.97
CA ILE A 185 -11.19 2.88 9.50
C ILE A 185 -11.77 1.51 9.16
N SER A 186 -12.35 1.34 7.98
CA SER A 186 -12.88 0.04 7.55
C SER A 186 -11.75 -1.01 7.37
N GLN A 187 -12.03 -2.25 7.77
CA GLN A 187 -11.04 -3.32 7.84
C GLN A 187 -11.28 -4.37 6.73
N TRP A 188 -10.25 -4.59 5.93
CA TRP A 188 -10.28 -5.46 4.74
C TRP A 188 -9.16 -6.51 4.81
N PRO A 189 -9.27 -7.62 4.06
CA PRO A 189 -8.15 -8.55 3.92
C PRO A 189 -6.95 -7.85 3.27
N SER A 190 -5.76 -8.44 3.37
CA SER A 190 -4.59 -7.98 2.61
C SER A 190 -4.88 -7.96 1.10
N SER A 191 -4.04 -7.32 0.29
CA SER A 191 -4.19 -7.36 -1.18
C SER A 191 -4.20 -8.79 -1.71
N LEU A 192 -3.35 -9.67 -1.17
CA LEU A 192 -3.34 -11.11 -1.50
C LEU A 192 -4.67 -11.79 -1.10
N GLY A 193 -5.27 -11.40 0.03
CA GLY A 193 -6.59 -11.88 0.44
C GLY A 193 -7.72 -11.34 -0.44
N MET A 194 -7.62 -10.10 -0.92
CA MET A 194 -8.54 -9.59 -1.93
C MET A 194 -8.41 -10.39 -3.24
N ALA A 195 -7.19 -10.70 -3.66
CA ALA A 195 -6.93 -11.55 -4.82
C ALA A 195 -7.53 -12.96 -4.65
N ALA A 196 -7.47 -13.54 -3.43
CA ALA A 196 -8.07 -14.85 -3.13
C ALA A 196 -9.60 -14.89 -3.32
N THR A 197 -10.27 -13.74 -3.38
CA THR A 197 -11.69 -13.69 -3.76
C THR A 197 -11.94 -13.93 -5.25
N PHE A 198 -10.94 -13.71 -6.12
CA PHE A 198 -11.06 -13.73 -7.57
C PHE A 198 -12.22 -12.84 -8.08
N ASP A 199 -12.48 -11.73 -7.37
CA ASP A 199 -13.61 -10.82 -7.62
C ASP A 199 -13.11 -9.37 -7.80
N PRO A 200 -12.73 -8.94 -9.01
CA PRO A 200 -12.32 -7.55 -9.26
C PRO A 200 -13.38 -6.52 -8.87
N SER A 201 -14.67 -6.87 -8.92
CA SER A 201 -15.74 -5.92 -8.53
C SER A 201 -15.74 -5.63 -7.03
N LEU A 202 -15.33 -6.59 -6.21
CA LEU A 202 -15.09 -6.38 -4.78
C LEU A 202 -13.95 -5.39 -4.55
N VAL A 203 -12.87 -5.52 -5.33
CA VAL A 203 -11.68 -4.63 -5.23
C VAL A 203 -12.03 -3.21 -5.69
N GLU A 204 -12.84 -3.03 -6.73
CA GLU A 204 -13.38 -1.72 -7.12
C GLU A 204 -14.24 -1.12 -6.00
N GLY A 205 -15.11 -1.92 -5.40
CA GLY A 205 -15.93 -1.51 -4.24
C GLY A 205 -15.08 -1.07 -3.05
N PHE A 206 -13.98 -1.79 -2.76
CA PHE A 206 -12.97 -1.38 -1.78
C PHE A 206 -12.39 0.00 -2.12
N GLY A 207 -11.93 0.21 -3.35
CA GLY A 207 -11.35 1.48 -3.78
C GLY A 207 -12.31 2.66 -3.60
N ARG A 208 -13.61 2.48 -3.92
CA ARG A 208 -14.65 3.51 -3.73
C ARG A 208 -14.91 3.83 -2.24
N ILE A 209 -14.81 2.86 -1.35
CA ILE A 209 -14.93 3.07 0.10
C ILE A 209 -13.67 3.75 0.63
N ALA A 210 -12.51 3.20 0.33
CA ALA A 210 -11.23 3.68 0.80
C ALA A 210 -10.94 5.12 0.37
N SER A 211 -11.33 5.52 -0.87
CA SER A 211 -11.18 6.89 -1.33
C SER A 211 -11.99 7.88 -0.48
N ARG A 212 -13.23 7.53 -0.11
CA ARG A 212 -14.07 8.37 0.74
C ARG A 212 -13.50 8.51 2.15
N GLU A 213 -13.01 7.42 2.74
CA GLU A 213 -12.35 7.45 4.05
C GLU A 213 -11.06 8.28 3.99
N TYR A 214 -10.27 8.13 2.94
CA TYR A 214 -9.05 8.93 2.74
C TYR A 214 -9.38 10.42 2.59
N ARG A 215 -10.34 10.78 1.75
CA ARG A 215 -10.76 12.19 1.58
C ARG A 215 -11.26 12.80 2.90
N ALA A 216 -11.99 12.05 3.71
CA ALA A 216 -12.44 12.49 5.02
C ALA A 216 -11.28 12.74 6.02
N LEU A 217 -10.16 12.01 5.87
CA LEU A 217 -8.93 12.22 6.63
C LEU A 217 -8.01 13.32 6.05
N GLY A 218 -8.41 13.98 4.95
CA GLY A 218 -7.59 14.97 4.25
C GLY A 218 -6.53 14.36 3.33
N ILE A 219 -6.62 13.08 3.00
CA ILE A 219 -5.69 12.36 2.12
C ILE A 219 -6.22 12.41 0.68
N ALA A 220 -5.41 12.89 -0.26
CA ALA A 220 -5.76 12.98 -1.68
C ALA A 220 -4.86 12.17 -2.61
N THR A 221 -3.84 11.48 -2.05
CA THR A 221 -2.98 10.54 -2.78
C THR A 221 -2.79 9.25 -1.98
N ALA A 222 -3.03 8.10 -2.60
CA ALA A 222 -2.73 6.78 -2.07
C ALA A 222 -1.42 6.27 -2.67
N LEU A 223 -0.46 5.84 -1.82
CA LEU A 223 0.76 5.15 -2.23
C LEU A 223 0.44 3.68 -2.51
N SER A 224 -0.51 3.45 -3.39
CA SER A 224 -1.10 2.14 -3.72
C SER A 224 -1.88 2.21 -5.04
N PRO A 225 -2.21 1.03 -5.63
CA PRO A 225 -1.90 -0.33 -5.20
C PRO A 225 -0.46 -0.74 -5.46
N GLN A 226 0.01 -1.76 -4.72
CA GLN A 226 1.19 -2.53 -5.08
C GLN A 226 0.75 -3.62 -6.06
N ILE A 227 1.18 -3.50 -7.32
CA ILE A 227 0.80 -4.37 -8.44
C ILE A 227 2.01 -5.07 -9.05
N ASP A 228 3.02 -5.31 -8.22
CA ASP A 228 4.14 -6.17 -8.58
C ASP A 228 3.63 -7.58 -8.82
N LEU A 229 4.00 -8.21 -9.92
CA LEU A 229 3.68 -9.62 -10.17
C LEU A 229 4.58 -10.50 -9.29
N ALA A 230 4.03 -11.11 -8.24
CA ALA A 230 4.81 -11.79 -7.20
C ALA A 230 5.24 -13.20 -7.64
N THR A 231 6.24 -13.29 -8.49
CA THR A 231 6.72 -14.56 -9.06
C THR A 231 7.78 -15.25 -8.20
N GLU A 232 8.51 -14.50 -7.34
CA GLU A 232 9.46 -15.10 -6.40
C GLU A 232 8.78 -15.42 -5.05
N PRO A 233 8.57 -16.71 -4.72
CA PRO A 233 7.75 -17.11 -3.56
C PRO A 233 8.38 -16.78 -2.20
N ARG A 234 9.70 -16.51 -2.15
CA ARG A 234 10.41 -16.15 -0.91
C ARG A 234 10.32 -14.67 -0.57
N TRP A 235 9.84 -13.84 -1.52
CA TRP A 235 9.79 -12.39 -1.35
C TRP A 235 8.88 -11.96 -0.18
N SER A 236 9.43 -11.13 0.70
CA SER A 236 8.76 -10.72 1.95
C SER A 236 7.54 -9.82 1.74
N ARG A 237 7.43 -9.16 0.57
CA ARG A 237 6.33 -8.25 0.23
C ARG A 237 5.22 -8.88 -0.62
N PHE A 238 5.22 -10.20 -0.75
CA PHE A 238 4.25 -10.96 -1.53
C PHE A 238 2.78 -10.62 -1.15
N ASN A 239 2.47 -10.48 0.14
CA ASN A 239 1.12 -10.18 0.65
C ASN A 239 0.57 -8.80 0.26
N GLY A 240 1.43 -7.87 -0.13
CA GLY A 240 1.04 -6.54 -0.62
C GLY A 240 0.52 -6.54 -2.06
N THR A 241 0.74 -7.65 -2.79
CA THR A 241 0.40 -7.83 -4.22
C THR A 241 -0.91 -8.58 -4.40
N PHE A 242 -1.34 -8.73 -5.65
CA PHE A 242 -2.48 -9.58 -6.02
C PHE A 242 -2.07 -11.02 -6.42
N GLY A 243 -0.83 -11.41 -6.13
CA GLY A 243 -0.31 -12.77 -6.35
C GLY A 243 0.57 -12.89 -7.58
N GLU A 244 0.64 -14.09 -8.14
CA GLU A 244 1.59 -14.41 -9.22
C GLU A 244 0.96 -14.51 -10.62
N ASP A 245 -0.37 -14.46 -10.73
CA ASP A 245 -1.03 -14.62 -12.04
C ASP A 245 -1.18 -13.28 -12.76
N PRO A 246 -0.60 -13.14 -13.99
CA PRO A 246 -0.61 -11.88 -14.70
C PRO A 246 -2.01 -11.34 -15.03
N GLN A 247 -2.97 -12.22 -15.34
CA GLN A 247 -4.31 -11.77 -15.73
C GLN A 247 -5.16 -11.39 -14.53
N LEU A 248 -5.06 -12.13 -13.44
CA LEU A 248 -5.73 -11.79 -12.19
C LEU A 248 -5.23 -10.43 -11.67
N ASP A 249 -3.90 -10.24 -11.68
CA ASP A 249 -3.28 -8.99 -11.23
C ASP A 249 -3.68 -7.81 -12.12
N VAL A 250 -3.71 -7.97 -13.44
CA VAL A 250 -4.23 -6.95 -14.39
C VAL A 250 -5.65 -6.52 -14.03
N ASP A 251 -6.56 -7.48 -13.77
CA ASP A 251 -7.96 -7.18 -13.49
C ASP A 251 -8.13 -6.53 -12.10
N MET A 252 -7.38 -7.00 -11.10
CA MET A 252 -7.39 -6.44 -9.74
C MET A 252 -6.78 -5.03 -9.69
N ALA A 253 -5.64 -4.81 -10.37
CA ALA A 253 -4.98 -3.51 -10.47
C ALA A 253 -5.91 -2.47 -11.11
N ARG A 254 -6.57 -2.83 -12.22
CA ARG A 254 -7.53 -1.96 -12.89
C ARG A 254 -8.68 -1.58 -11.98
N ALA A 255 -9.31 -2.56 -11.33
CA ALA A 255 -10.44 -2.37 -10.46
C ALA A 255 -10.09 -1.48 -9.24
N TYR A 256 -8.94 -1.71 -8.63
CA TYR A 256 -8.47 -0.92 -7.51
C TYR A 256 -8.30 0.56 -7.89
N VAL A 257 -7.61 0.83 -8.99
CA VAL A 257 -7.35 2.21 -9.44
C VAL A 257 -8.64 2.90 -9.90
N ASP A 258 -9.52 2.20 -10.65
CA ASP A 258 -10.84 2.73 -11.02
C ASP A 258 -11.66 3.13 -9.77
N GLY A 259 -11.65 2.28 -8.73
CA GLY A 259 -12.33 2.56 -7.46
C GLY A 259 -11.80 3.80 -6.74
N PHE A 260 -10.48 3.94 -6.62
CA PHE A 260 -9.86 5.07 -5.93
C PHE A 260 -10.00 6.40 -6.66
N GLN A 261 -9.92 6.39 -8.00
CA GLN A 261 -9.86 7.64 -8.77
C GLN A 261 -11.21 8.19 -9.22
N THR A 262 -12.27 7.36 -9.23
CA THR A 262 -13.54 7.75 -9.85
C THR A 262 -14.42 8.53 -8.89
N SER A 263 -14.81 9.76 -9.31
CA SER A 263 -15.92 10.54 -8.76
C SER A 263 -17.09 10.53 -9.74
N GLU A 264 -18.32 10.55 -9.21
CA GLU A 264 -19.54 10.50 -10.01
C GLU A 264 -20.53 11.60 -9.62
N GLY A 265 -21.48 11.92 -10.51
CA GLY A 265 -22.56 12.86 -10.25
C GLY A 265 -22.07 14.25 -9.89
N SER A 266 -22.53 14.80 -8.77
CA SER A 266 -22.17 16.16 -8.31
C SER A 266 -20.75 16.25 -7.76
N ALA A 267 -20.10 15.11 -7.45
CA ALA A 267 -18.71 15.07 -7.01
C ALA A 267 -17.72 15.10 -8.20
N GLU A 268 -18.16 14.83 -9.42
CA GLU A 268 -17.31 14.85 -10.61
C GLU A 268 -16.98 16.30 -11.02
N ILE A 269 -15.69 16.60 -11.18
CA ILE A 269 -15.20 17.85 -11.78
C ILE A 269 -15.09 17.68 -13.29
N LYS A 270 -14.34 16.68 -13.76
CA LYS A 270 -14.14 16.39 -15.17
C LYS A 270 -13.58 14.99 -15.40
N ASP A 271 -14.06 14.30 -16.44
CA ASP A 271 -13.52 13.02 -16.93
C ASP A 271 -13.37 11.95 -15.82
N GLY A 272 -14.35 11.86 -14.92
CA GLY A 272 -14.36 10.94 -13.79
C GLY A 272 -13.56 11.40 -12.58
N TRP A 273 -12.80 12.47 -12.67
CA TRP A 273 -12.07 13.07 -11.55
C TRP A 273 -12.94 14.05 -10.78
N GLY A 274 -12.76 14.13 -9.46
CA GLY A 274 -13.52 15.07 -8.65
C GLY A 274 -13.22 15.00 -7.15
N TYR A 275 -14.17 15.44 -6.35
CA TYR A 275 -14.02 15.66 -4.91
C TYR A 275 -13.93 14.38 -4.07
N GLU A 276 -14.38 13.23 -4.58
CA GLU A 276 -14.23 11.91 -3.96
C GLU A 276 -12.98 11.17 -4.48
N SER A 277 -12.32 11.68 -5.52
CA SER A 277 -11.13 11.06 -6.11
C SER A 277 -9.92 11.12 -5.19
N VAL A 278 -9.17 10.03 -5.16
CA VAL A 278 -7.83 9.92 -4.58
C VAL A 278 -6.87 9.50 -5.68
N ASN A 279 -5.78 10.23 -5.84
CA ASN A 279 -4.73 9.89 -6.80
C ASN A 279 -4.13 8.54 -6.44
N ALA A 280 -4.11 7.58 -7.35
CA ALA A 280 -3.46 6.28 -7.15
C ALA A 280 -2.02 6.33 -7.67
N MET A 281 -1.05 6.05 -6.79
CA MET A 281 0.36 5.89 -7.15
C MET A 281 0.68 4.40 -7.20
N ILE A 282 0.59 3.83 -8.38
CA ILE A 282 0.85 2.40 -8.60
C ILE A 282 2.33 2.07 -8.43
N LYS A 283 2.61 0.90 -7.84
CA LYS A 283 3.97 0.50 -7.48
C LYS A 283 4.19 -1.00 -7.59
N HIS A 284 5.41 -1.46 -7.86
CA HIS A 284 6.62 -0.68 -8.09
C HIS A 284 7.15 -0.97 -9.50
N TRP A 285 7.22 0.03 -10.35
CA TRP A 285 7.65 -0.12 -11.74
C TRP A 285 9.14 -0.49 -11.87
N PRO A 286 9.55 -1.40 -12.79
CA PRO A 286 8.72 -2.19 -13.71
C PRO A 286 8.12 -3.45 -13.07
N SER A 287 8.60 -3.94 -11.95
CA SER A 287 8.09 -4.94 -11.01
C SER A 287 9.13 -5.21 -9.91
N GLY A 288 8.67 -5.38 -8.67
CA GLY A 288 9.47 -5.87 -7.55
C GLY A 288 9.46 -7.39 -7.40
N GLY A 289 8.59 -8.09 -8.14
CA GLY A 289 8.38 -9.53 -7.98
C GLY A 289 9.62 -10.41 -8.19
N PRO A 290 10.51 -10.16 -9.18
CA PRO A 290 11.62 -11.05 -9.51
C PRO A 290 12.90 -10.75 -8.72
N GLU A 291 12.83 -10.43 -7.43
CA GLU A 291 14.03 -10.25 -6.59
C GLU A 291 14.85 -11.54 -6.48
N GLU A 292 16.17 -11.45 -6.73
CA GLU A 292 17.04 -12.63 -6.72
C GLU A 292 17.00 -13.34 -5.38
N ALA A 293 16.50 -14.57 -5.37
CA ALA A 293 16.32 -15.42 -4.18
C ALA A 293 15.41 -14.80 -3.10
N GLY A 294 14.51 -13.90 -3.47
CA GLY A 294 13.54 -13.25 -2.57
C GLY A 294 14.12 -12.21 -1.62
N ARG A 295 15.35 -11.74 -1.84
CA ARG A 295 16.03 -10.77 -0.96
C ARG A 295 15.45 -9.37 -1.13
N ASP A 296 15.11 -8.74 -0.01
CA ASP A 296 14.40 -7.46 0.04
C ASP A 296 15.26 -6.28 -0.45
N ALA A 297 14.75 -5.58 -1.46
CA ALA A 297 15.39 -4.43 -2.10
C ALA A 297 15.50 -3.15 -1.24
N HIS A 298 14.95 -3.13 -0.02
CA HIS A 298 15.23 -2.04 0.92
C HIS A 298 16.68 -2.04 1.42
N TYR A 299 17.40 -3.14 1.18
CA TYR A 299 18.79 -3.33 1.56
C TYR A 299 19.63 -3.62 0.32
N SER A 300 20.91 -3.22 0.33
CA SER A 300 21.80 -3.43 -0.80
C SER A 300 22.04 -4.92 -1.11
N TYR A 301 21.94 -5.81 -0.12
CA TYR A 301 22.03 -7.25 -0.36
C TYR A 301 20.87 -7.79 -1.24
N GLY A 302 19.75 -7.08 -1.33
CA GLY A 302 18.58 -7.41 -2.17
C GLY A 302 18.40 -6.49 -3.39
N LYS A 303 19.38 -5.68 -3.77
CA LYS A 303 19.23 -4.64 -4.79
C LYS A 303 18.99 -5.10 -6.24
N TYR A 304 18.98 -6.40 -6.51
CA TYR A 304 18.85 -6.90 -7.88
C TYR A 304 17.51 -7.63 -8.10
N ALA A 305 16.75 -7.16 -9.09
CA ALA A 305 15.72 -7.95 -9.75
C ALA A 305 16.33 -8.68 -10.95
N VAL A 306 16.07 -9.97 -11.11
CA VAL A 306 16.69 -10.83 -12.13
C VAL A 306 15.66 -11.48 -13.03
N TYR A 307 16.02 -11.70 -14.27
CA TYR A 307 15.10 -12.17 -15.31
C TYR A 307 15.64 -13.40 -16.05
N PRO A 308 15.86 -14.54 -15.34
CA PRO A 308 16.40 -15.75 -15.97
C PRO A 308 15.49 -16.34 -17.03
N GLY A 309 14.17 -16.12 -16.95
CA GLY A 309 13.17 -16.49 -17.94
C GLY A 309 13.02 -15.48 -19.09
N ASN A 310 13.76 -14.35 -19.06
CA ASN A 310 13.63 -13.26 -20.03
C ASN A 310 12.19 -12.71 -20.14
N ASN A 311 11.52 -12.54 -19.01
CA ASN A 311 10.07 -12.38 -18.93
C ASN A 311 9.63 -10.99 -18.40
N LEU A 312 10.43 -9.93 -18.58
CA LEU A 312 10.09 -8.55 -18.22
C LEU A 312 8.71 -8.14 -18.79
N SER A 313 8.41 -8.55 -20.02
CA SER A 313 7.14 -8.22 -20.68
C SER A 313 5.91 -8.73 -19.91
N THR A 314 6.00 -9.88 -19.24
CA THR A 314 4.94 -10.41 -18.37
C THR A 314 4.91 -9.65 -17.05
N GLN A 315 6.07 -9.36 -16.48
CA GLN A 315 6.19 -8.66 -15.20
C GLN A 315 5.52 -7.26 -15.20
N ILE A 316 5.55 -6.56 -16.33
CA ILE A 316 4.95 -5.23 -16.47
C ILE A 316 3.46 -5.23 -16.85
N ARG A 317 2.83 -6.38 -17.12
CA ARG A 317 1.41 -6.46 -17.54
C ARG A 317 0.43 -5.82 -16.57
N PRO A 318 0.54 -5.99 -15.23
CA PRO A 318 -0.37 -5.32 -14.28
C PRO A 318 -0.37 -3.79 -14.44
N PHE A 319 0.79 -3.22 -14.77
CA PHE A 319 0.91 -1.79 -15.08
C PHE A 319 0.29 -1.48 -16.44
N THR A 320 0.79 -2.09 -17.51
CA THR A 320 0.55 -1.69 -18.91
C THR A 320 -0.82 -2.09 -19.43
N GLU A 321 -1.39 -3.20 -18.96
CA GLU A 321 -2.72 -3.69 -19.35
C GLU A 321 -3.78 -3.42 -18.27
N GLY A 322 -3.36 -3.28 -17.00
CA GLY A 322 -4.21 -3.01 -15.85
C GLY A 322 -4.34 -1.51 -15.58
N ALA A 323 -3.44 -0.98 -14.76
CA ALA A 323 -3.55 0.35 -14.16
C ALA A 323 -3.33 1.52 -15.14
N LEU A 324 -2.63 1.32 -16.26
CA LEU A 324 -2.49 2.32 -17.33
C LEU A 324 -3.58 2.20 -18.41
N ARG A 325 -4.54 1.27 -18.25
CA ARG A 325 -5.68 1.07 -19.18
C ARG A 325 -6.96 0.81 -18.41
N LEU A 326 -7.41 1.83 -17.68
CA LEU A 326 -8.63 1.77 -16.90
C LEU A 326 -9.88 1.72 -17.78
N THR A 327 -10.92 1.07 -17.28
CA THR A 327 -12.25 1.06 -17.92
C THR A 327 -13.03 2.32 -17.62
N GLY A 328 -12.79 2.94 -16.45
CA GLY A 328 -13.40 4.18 -16.03
C GLY A 328 -12.99 5.40 -16.84
N LYS A 329 -13.61 6.54 -16.57
CA LYS A 329 -13.38 7.80 -17.30
C LYS A 329 -11.99 8.39 -17.07
N THR A 330 -11.32 8.08 -15.94
CA THR A 330 -9.99 8.60 -15.59
C THR A 330 -8.87 8.00 -16.44
N LYS A 331 -9.10 6.89 -17.11
CA LYS A 331 -8.31 6.22 -18.15
C LYS A 331 -6.99 5.58 -17.70
N MET A 332 -6.25 6.18 -16.78
CA MET A 332 -4.98 5.63 -16.27
C MET A 332 -4.69 6.10 -14.84
N ALA A 333 -3.84 5.37 -14.15
CA ALA A 333 -3.33 5.78 -12.85
C ALA A 333 -2.67 7.16 -12.91
N SER A 334 -2.78 7.91 -11.82
CA SER A 334 -2.29 9.29 -11.75
C SER A 334 -0.80 9.41 -11.51
N ALA A 335 -0.21 8.40 -10.88
CA ALA A 335 1.20 8.38 -10.54
C ALA A 335 1.76 6.96 -10.60
N VAL A 336 3.08 6.85 -10.82
CA VAL A 336 3.85 5.61 -10.84
C VAL A 336 5.07 5.77 -9.95
N MET A 337 5.35 4.77 -9.12
CA MET A 337 6.56 4.70 -8.31
C MET A 337 7.47 3.60 -8.85
N PRO A 338 8.66 3.93 -9.39
CA PRO A 338 9.67 2.93 -9.73
C PRO A 338 10.25 2.30 -8.46
N TYR A 339 10.55 1.00 -8.52
CA TYR A 339 11.11 0.27 -7.40
C TYR A 339 12.58 0.59 -7.15
N TYR A 340 13.07 0.21 -5.98
CA TYR A 340 14.49 0.37 -5.62
C TYR A 340 15.45 -0.38 -6.54
N THR A 341 15.06 -1.59 -6.98
CA THR A 341 15.94 -2.55 -7.63
C THR A 341 16.65 -2.02 -8.87
N ILE A 342 17.80 -2.62 -9.16
CA ILE A 342 18.40 -2.66 -10.49
C ILE A 342 17.70 -3.80 -11.24
N SER A 343 16.96 -3.51 -12.30
CA SER A 343 16.42 -4.52 -13.22
C SER A 343 17.59 -5.06 -14.07
N TYR A 344 18.22 -6.11 -13.56
CA TYR A 344 19.53 -6.58 -14.04
C TYR A 344 19.49 -7.00 -15.52
N ASN A 345 20.38 -6.43 -16.33
CA ASN A 345 20.48 -6.65 -17.78
C ASN A 345 19.20 -6.34 -18.58
N GLN A 346 18.30 -5.49 -18.08
CA GLN A 346 17.09 -5.11 -18.81
C GLN A 346 17.24 -3.80 -19.59
N ASP A 347 18.22 -2.95 -19.27
CA ASP A 347 18.50 -1.74 -20.01
C ASP A 347 19.33 -2.07 -21.28
N PRO A 348 18.83 -1.77 -22.50
CA PRO A 348 19.57 -2.04 -23.74
C PRO A 348 20.89 -1.30 -23.88
N SER A 349 21.10 -0.19 -23.13
CA SER A 349 22.38 0.51 -23.09
C SER A 349 23.44 -0.24 -22.30
N GLY A 350 23.05 -1.26 -21.52
CA GLY A 350 23.91 -2.01 -20.61
C GLY A 350 24.14 -1.35 -19.25
N GLU A 351 23.50 -0.21 -18.98
CA GLU A 351 23.57 0.42 -17.66
C GLU A 351 22.91 -0.44 -16.59
N GLN A 352 23.57 -0.54 -15.42
CA GLN A 352 23.04 -1.26 -14.24
C GLN A 352 22.74 -0.25 -13.14
N ASN A 353 21.60 0.42 -13.25
CA ASN A 353 21.16 1.47 -12.32
C ASN A 353 19.83 1.11 -11.66
N GLY A 354 19.59 1.61 -10.45
CA GLY A 354 18.29 1.56 -9.81
C GLY A 354 17.20 2.10 -10.75
N ASN A 355 16.01 1.51 -10.72
CA ASN A 355 14.96 1.72 -11.74
C ASN A 355 14.60 3.20 -11.96
N SER A 356 14.62 4.04 -10.91
CA SER A 356 14.37 5.48 -11.04
C SER A 356 15.46 6.25 -11.80
N TYR A 357 16.66 5.68 -11.92
CA TYR A 357 17.78 6.27 -12.66
C TYR A 357 17.83 5.83 -14.12
N SER A 358 17.07 4.81 -14.52
CA SER A 358 17.09 4.27 -15.88
C SER A 358 16.21 5.10 -16.82
N LYS A 359 16.85 5.82 -17.75
CA LYS A 359 16.13 6.53 -18.81
C LYS A 359 15.31 5.56 -19.68
N TYR A 360 15.83 4.36 -19.93
CA TYR A 360 15.11 3.33 -20.68
C TYR A 360 13.78 2.97 -20.01
N LEU A 361 13.81 2.63 -18.71
CA LEU A 361 12.60 2.20 -18.00
C LEU A 361 11.58 3.33 -17.84
N ILE A 362 12.04 4.57 -17.59
CA ILE A 362 11.14 5.70 -17.31
C ILE A 362 10.73 6.42 -18.60
N THR A 363 11.69 6.91 -19.40
CA THR A 363 11.35 7.71 -20.57
C THR A 363 10.98 6.83 -21.76
N ASP A 364 11.81 5.84 -22.12
CA ASP A 364 11.61 5.13 -23.37
C ASP A 364 10.47 4.10 -23.27
N LEU A 365 10.40 3.36 -22.15
CA LEU A 365 9.39 2.35 -21.94
C LEU A 365 8.09 2.96 -21.37
N LEU A 366 8.11 3.50 -20.13
CA LEU A 366 6.90 3.94 -19.45
C LEU A 366 6.24 5.13 -20.17
N ARG A 367 7.00 6.19 -20.50
CA ARG A 367 6.43 7.40 -21.10
C ARG A 367 6.20 7.25 -22.62
N ASN A 368 7.22 6.86 -23.39
CA ASN A 368 7.12 6.86 -24.84
C ASN A 368 6.38 5.65 -25.38
N THR A 369 6.67 4.43 -24.89
CA THR A 369 6.02 3.21 -25.39
C THR A 369 4.61 3.05 -24.85
N TYR A 370 4.39 3.27 -23.55
CA TYR A 370 3.08 3.08 -22.92
C TYR A 370 2.27 4.38 -22.74
N GLY A 371 2.83 5.54 -23.08
CA GLY A 371 2.11 6.81 -23.15
C GLY A 371 1.78 7.41 -21.77
N PHE A 372 2.50 7.05 -20.72
CA PHE A 372 2.24 7.58 -19.37
C PHE A 372 2.71 9.04 -19.23
N ASP A 373 1.77 9.95 -19.00
CA ASP A 373 2.04 11.39 -18.78
C ASP A 373 1.68 11.88 -17.36
N GLY A 374 1.48 10.97 -16.42
CA GLY A 374 1.29 11.29 -15.01
C GLY A 374 2.61 11.53 -14.25
N VAL A 375 2.50 11.67 -12.93
CA VAL A 375 3.64 11.84 -12.04
C VAL A 375 4.43 10.54 -11.92
N VAL A 376 5.76 10.62 -12.10
CA VAL A 376 6.68 9.57 -11.68
C VAL A 376 7.37 10.05 -10.40
N CYS A 377 7.14 9.34 -9.30
CA CYS A 377 7.72 9.62 -7.98
C CYS A 377 8.68 8.50 -7.59
N THR A 378 9.90 8.80 -7.19
CA THR A 378 10.83 7.78 -6.71
C THR A 378 10.27 7.05 -5.49
N ASP A 379 10.73 5.84 -5.25
CA ASP A 379 10.62 5.24 -3.92
C ASP A 379 11.50 6.00 -2.90
N TRP A 380 11.47 5.64 -1.60
CA TRP A 380 11.99 6.48 -0.51
C TRP A 380 13.50 6.45 -0.35
N ASN A 381 14.11 7.64 -0.21
CA ASN A 381 15.54 7.83 0.07
C ASN A 381 16.50 7.26 -0.97
N ILE A 382 16.12 7.17 -2.25
CA ILE A 382 17.00 6.59 -3.27
C ILE A 382 18.22 7.46 -3.62
N THR A 383 18.19 8.74 -3.27
CA THR A 383 19.30 9.68 -3.52
C THR A 383 20.29 9.78 -2.36
N LYS A 384 19.95 9.22 -1.19
CA LYS A 384 20.79 9.24 0.02
C LYS A 384 21.89 8.19 -0.03
N ASP A 385 22.96 8.42 0.76
CA ASP A 385 24.03 7.44 0.97
C ASP A 385 23.58 6.30 1.89
N TYR A 386 24.31 5.20 1.87
CA TYR A 386 24.19 4.08 2.79
C TYR A 386 25.56 3.66 3.31
N SER A 387 25.59 2.93 4.44
CA SER A 387 26.82 2.63 5.19
C SER A 387 27.26 1.18 5.12
N SER A 388 26.38 0.28 4.69
CA SER A 388 26.68 -1.16 4.57
C SER A 388 25.58 -1.87 3.79
N VAL A 389 25.84 -3.08 3.30
CA VAL A 389 24.87 -3.88 2.53
C VAL A 389 23.59 -4.22 3.31
N TYR A 390 23.62 -4.18 4.64
CA TYR A 390 22.49 -4.47 5.53
C TYR A 390 21.91 -3.21 6.21
N ALA A 391 22.38 -2.02 5.87
CA ALA A 391 21.84 -0.77 6.40
C ALA A 391 20.51 -0.41 5.73
N PHE A 392 19.51 -0.03 6.55
CA PHE A 392 18.26 0.54 6.07
C PHE A 392 18.39 2.07 5.95
N GLU A 393 19.07 2.51 4.89
CA GLU A 393 19.43 3.91 4.65
C GLU A 393 19.10 4.31 3.21
N GLY A 394 19.98 5.07 2.55
CA GLY A 394 19.86 5.41 1.14
C GLY A 394 19.99 4.23 0.18
N LYS A 395 19.56 4.42 -1.07
CA LYS A 395 19.52 3.35 -2.08
C LYS A 395 19.99 3.84 -3.45
N PRO A 396 21.19 4.44 -3.55
CA PRO A 396 21.70 5.05 -4.78
C PRO A 396 22.31 4.03 -5.75
N TRP A 397 21.70 2.86 -5.86
CA TRP A 397 22.30 1.69 -6.49
C TRP A 397 22.67 1.88 -7.93
N GLY A 398 23.95 1.60 -8.24
CA GLY A 398 24.60 1.89 -9.51
C GLY A 398 25.06 3.35 -9.67
N ASN A 399 24.84 4.21 -8.65
CA ASN A 399 25.19 5.63 -8.67
C ASN A 399 25.86 6.07 -7.35
N GLU A 400 26.48 5.14 -6.65
CA GLU A 400 27.05 5.34 -5.31
C GLU A 400 28.17 6.41 -5.30
N SER A 401 28.89 6.58 -6.42
CA SER A 401 29.98 7.54 -6.55
C SER A 401 29.55 8.98 -6.81
N LEU A 402 28.25 9.21 -7.11
CA LEU A 402 27.70 10.54 -7.39
C LEU A 402 27.34 11.26 -6.09
N THR A 403 27.37 12.62 -6.12
CA THR A 403 26.78 13.43 -5.05
C THR A 403 25.27 13.30 -5.04
N GLU A 404 24.61 13.73 -3.96
CA GLU A 404 23.15 13.72 -3.88
C GLU A 404 22.52 14.59 -4.97
N GLY A 405 23.05 15.78 -5.25
CA GLY A 405 22.57 16.66 -6.34
C GLY A 405 22.76 16.03 -7.73
N GLN A 406 23.89 15.37 -7.97
CA GLN A 406 24.13 14.63 -9.22
C GLN A 406 23.17 13.44 -9.40
N ARG A 407 22.81 12.75 -8.30
CA ARG A 407 21.78 11.70 -8.32
C ARG A 407 20.41 12.26 -8.67
N HIS A 408 20.01 13.39 -8.07
CA HIS A 408 18.78 14.09 -8.44
C HIS A 408 18.78 14.51 -9.91
N PHE A 409 19.89 15.07 -10.40
CA PHE A 409 20.03 15.42 -11.81
C PHE A 409 19.82 14.21 -12.74
N LYS A 410 20.50 13.09 -12.48
CA LYS A 410 20.35 11.87 -13.28
C LYS A 410 18.91 11.31 -13.28
N ILE A 411 18.23 11.36 -12.14
CA ILE A 411 16.83 10.95 -11.98
C ILE A 411 15.89 11.88 -12.79
N ILE A 412 16.14 13.20 -12.77
CA ILE A 412 15.38 14.17 -13.55
C ILE A 412 15.62 13.95 -15.06
N GLU A 413 16.85 13.62 -15.47
CA GLU A 413 17.17 13.24 -16.87
C GLU A 413 16.44 11.95 -17.29
N ALA A 414 16.30 11.00 -16.39
CA ALA A 414 15.54 9.77 -16.66
C ALA A 414 14.04 10.01 -16.87
N GLY A 415 13.50 11.18 -16.46
CA GLY A 415 12.09 11.55 -16.67
C GLY A 415 11.20 11.50 -15.43
N VAL A 416 11.79 11.40 -14.23
CA VAL A 416 11.09 11.40 -12.94
C VAL A 416 10.72 12.83 -12.53
N ASP A 417 9.62 13.01 -11.80
CA ASP A 417 9.06 14.31 -11.43
C ASP A 417 9.14 14.60 -9.93
N GLN A 418 9.25 13.57 -9.06
CA GLN A 418 9.15 13.73 -7.61
C GLN A 418 10.06 12.77 -6.85
N PHE A 419 10.50 13.15 -5.65
CA PHE A 419 11.50 12.45 -4.83
C PHE A 419 10.93 12.02 -3.49
N GLY A 420 10.73 10.72 -3.30
CA GLY A 420 10.22 10.13 -2.07
C GLY A 420 11.22 10.21 -0.91
N GLY A 421 10.71 10.59 0.28
CA GLY A 421 11.50 10.65 1.51
C GLY A 421 12.48 11.83 1.61
N ASN A 422 12.33 12.85 0.77
CA ASN A 422 13.18 14.04 0.76
C ASN A 422 12.41 15.26 1.27
N ASN A 423 12.95 15.92 2.30
CA ASN A 423 12.35 17.11 2.92
C ASN A 423 13.06 18.42 2.55
N GLU A 424 14.23 18.34 1.90
CA GLU A 424 15.11 19.49 1.63
C GLU A 424 15.26 19.69 0.13
N LYS A 425 15.01 20.91 -0.37
CA LYS A 425 15.08 21.25 -1.80
C LYS A 425 16.51 21.50 -2.32
N GLY A 426 17.48 21.67 -1.44
CA GLY A 426 18.87 22.00 -1.83
C GLY A 426 19.42 21.09 -2.94
N PRO A 427 19.40 19.76 -2.80
CA PRO A 427 19.87 18.84 -3.84
C PRO A 427 19.10 18.92 -5.17
N VAL A 428 17.81 19.30 -5.13
CA VAL A 428 17.00 19.49 -6.35
C VAL A 428 17.40 20.78 -7.06
N LEU A 429 17.72 21.83 -6.31
CA LEU A 429 18.26 23.09 -6.87
C LEU A 429 19.66 22.89 -7.47
N GLU A 430 20.53 22.10 -6.82
CA GLU A 430 21.82 21.69 -7.41
C GLU A 430 21.61 20.94 -8.74
N ALA A 431 20.61 20.06 -8.80
CA ALA A 431 20.26 19.37 -10.04
C ALA A 431 19.74 20.32 -11.14
N TYR A 432 19.03 21.40 -10.77
CA TYR A 432 18.63 22.44 -11.70
C TYR A 432 19.86 23.14 -12.29
N ASP A 433 20.82 23.54 -11.45
CA ASP A 433 22.06 24.22 -11.89
C ASP A 433 22.87 23.30 -12.83
N LEU A 434 23.00 22.01 -12.52
CA LEU A 434 23.63 21.02 -13.40
C LEU A 434 22.89 20.88 -14.74
N TRP A 435 21.56 21.02 -14.74
CA TRP A 435 20.79 21.01 -15.98
C TRP A 435 21.02 22.28 -16.79
N VAL A 436 21.09 23.45 -16.14
CA VAL A 436 21.43 24.71 -16.80
C VAL A 436 22.83 24.66 -17.46
N GLU A 437 23.81 24.13 -16.72
CA GLU A 437 25.18 23.94 -17.26
C GLU A 437 25.19 23.05 -18.51
N LYS A 438 24.44 21.93 -18.49
CA LYS A 438 24.46 20.93 -19.57
C LYS A 438 23.57 21.31 -20.76
N TYR A 439 22.37 21.86 -20.52
CA TYR A 439 21.31 22.03 -21.52
C TYR A 439 20.82 23.48 -21.70
N GLY A 440 21.28 24.39 -20.88
CA GLY A 440 20.89 25.80 -20.87
C GLY A 440 19.63 26.08 -20.03
N GLU A 441 19.54 27.34 -19.58
CA GLU A 441 18.51 27.84 -18.63
C GLU A 441 17.08 27.63 -19.15
N LYS A 442 16.81 27.86 -20.43
CA LYS A 442 15.49 27.67 -21.03
C LYS A 442 15.06 26.21 -20.93
N SER A 443 15.94 25.27 -21.24
CA SER A 443 15.68 23.83 -21.15
C SER A 443 15.43 23.38 -19.70
N ALA A 444 16.22 23.92 -18.77
CA ALA A 444 16.04 23.65 -17.34
C ALA A 444 14.66 24.12 -16.85
N ARG A 445 14.28 25.34 -17.20
CA ARG A 445 12.96 25.89 -16.87
C ARG A 445 11.82 25.04 -17.43
N GLU A 446 11.86 24.69 -18.71
CA GLU A 446 10.85 23.86 -19.38
C GLU A 446 10.74 22.47 -18.75
N ARG A 447 11.86 21.85 -18.35
CA ARG A 447 11.86 20.55 -17.67
C ARG A 447 11.20 20.61 -16.31
N PHE A 448 11.51 21.63 -15.50
CA PHE A 448 10.93 21.80 -14.17
C PHE A 448 9.45 22.18 -14.24
N GLU A 449 9.07 23.08 -15.18
CA GLU A 449 7.64 23.37 -15.43
C GLU A 449 6.84 22.11 -15.83
N THR A 450 7.44 21.21 -16.59
CA THR A 450 6.80 19.93 -16.96
C THR A 450 6.48 19.10 -15.71
N SER A 451 7.40 18.98 -14.76
CA SER A 451 7.14 18.30 -13.49
C SER A 451 6.07 19.05 -12.65
N ALA A 452 6.16 20.38 -12.59
CA ALA A 452 5.16 21.20 -11.88
C ALA A 452 3.75 20.98 -12.44
N VAL A 453 3.58 20.97 -13.76
CA VAL A 453 2.27 20.72 -14.41
C VAL A 453 1.71 19.36 -13.99
N ARG A 454 2.51 18.29 -14.02
CA ARG A 454 2.07 16.93 -13.63
C ARG A 454 1.65 16.87 -12.17
N LEU A 455 2.43 17.49 -11.27
CA LEU A 455 2.12 17.54 -9.84
C LEU A 455 0.86 18.36 -9.56
N LEU A 456 0.70 19.51 -10.18
CA LEU A 456 -0.46 20.40 -10.05
C LEU A 456 -1.74 19.75 -10.59
N MET A 457 -1.65 18.95 -11.66
CA MET A 457 -2.79 18.21 -12.19
C MET A 457 -3.43 17.31 -11.13
N ASN A 458 -2.62 16.66 -10.28
CA ASN A 458 -3.13 15.82 -9.19
C ASN A 458 -3.94 16.60 -8.17
N SER A 459 -3.61 17.87 -7.93
CA SER A 459 -4.34 18.76 -7.02
C SER A 459 -5.58 19.40 -7.67
N PHE A 460 -5.49 19.84 -8.93
CA PHE A 460 -6.63 20.44 -9.63
C PHE A 460 -7.76 19.45 -9.87
N ARG A 461 -7.46 18.24 -10.35
CA ARG A 461 -8.47 17.23 -10.66
C ARG A 461 -9.15 16.61 -9.45
N THR A 462 -8.54 16.71 -8.26
CA THR A 462 -9.13 16.28 -6.99
C THR A 462 -9.78 17.42 -6.20
N GLY A 463 -9.83 18.63 -6.77
CA GLY A 463 -10.52 19.80 -6.20
C GLY A 463 -9.83 20.43 -4.99
N LEU A 464 -8.54 20.16 -4.74
CA LEU A 464 -7.81 20.72 -3.60
C LEU A 464 -7.66 22.25 -3.68
N PHE A 465 -7.62 22.83 -4.87
CA PHE A 465 -7.59 24.28 -5.05
C PHE A 465 -8.91 24.94 -4.68
N GLU A 466 -10.03 24.25 -4.89
CA GLU A 466 -11.36 24.74 -4.52
C GLU A 466 -11.59 24.59 -3.01
N ASN A 467 -11.52 23.36 -2.51
CA ASN A 467 -11.73 23.09 -1.09
C ASN A 467 -10.79 21.97 -0.57
N PRO A 468 -9.65 22.31 0.05
CA PRO A 468 -8.75 21.34 0.65
C PRO A 468 -9.12 21.00 2.12
N TYR A 469 -10.16 21.64 2.69
CA TYR A 469 -10.52 21.50 4.09
C TYR A 469 -11.50 20.35 4.32
N CYS A 470 -11.43 19.74 5.50
CA CYS A 470 -12.28 18.65 5.95
C CYS A 470 -13.11 19.08 7.16
N ASP A 471 -14.36 18.64 7.25
CA ASP A 471 -15.18 18.80 8.45
C ASP A 471 -14.85 17.66 9.45
N PRO A 472 -14.40 17.94 10.69
CA PRO A 472 -14.01 16.92 11.65
C PRO A 472 -15.17 15.99 12.10
N ASP A 473 -16.40 16.50 12.12
CA ASP A 473 -17.58 15.71 12.47
C ASP A 473 -17.96 14.77 11.32
N GLU A 474 -17.92 15.26 10.09
CA GLU A 474 -18.10 14.42 8.87
C GLU A 474 -16.98 13.36 8.76
N ALA A 475 -15.73 13.70 9.09
CA ALA A 475 -14.63 12.76 9.12
C ALA A 475 -14.91 11.60 10.10
N THR A 476 -15.36 11.92 11.31
CA THR A 476 -15.73 10.93 12.33
C THR A 476 -16.92 10.07 11.90
N ALA A 477 -17.90 10.65 11.21
CA ALA A 477 -19.07 9.92 10.73
C ALA A 477 -18.81 9.04 9.51
N THR A 478 -17.79 9.38 8.70
CA THR A 478 -17.46 8.68 7.45
C THR A 478 -16.48 7.54 7.66
N VAL A 479 -15.38 7.80 8.38
CA VAL A 479 -14.29 6.84 8.56
C VAL A 479 -14.74 5.70 9.45
N GLY A 480 -14.62 4.47 8.96
CA GLY A 480 -15.02 3.27 9.68
C GLY A 480 -16.52 3.19 9.98
N ASN A 481 -17.39 3.84 9.18
CA ASN A 481 -18.81 3.74 9.44
C ASN A 481 -19.33 2.29 9.28
N PRO A 482 -20.49 1.94 9.90
CA PRO A 482 -20.97 0.55 9.93
C PRO A 482 -21.12 -0.10 8.56
N ASN A 483 -21.50 0.64 7.52
CA ASN A 483 -21.65 0.09 6.17
C ASN A 483 -20.28 -0.27 5.55
N PHE A 484 -19.27 0.57 5.76
CA PHE A 484 -17.91 0.34 5.28
C PHE A 484 -17.26 -0.83 6.03
N MET A 485 -17.45 -0.88 7.35
CA MET A 485 -17.00 -2.01 8.17
C MET A 485 -17.64 -3.33 7.71
N ALA A 486 -18.96 -3.35 7.46
CA ALA A 486 -19.67 -4.55 6.96
C ALA A 486 -19.19 -4.99 5.58
N ALA A 487 -18.88 -4.04 4.67
CA ALA A 487 -18.34 -4.36 3.35
C ALA A 487 -16.97 -5.03 3.46
N GLY A 488 -16.08 -4.47 4.28
CA GLY A 488 -14.76 -5.05 4.54
C GLY A 488 -14.84 -6.44 5.19
N TYR A 489 -15.72 -6.62 6.17
CA TYR A 489 -15.91 -7.90 6.82
C TYR A 489 -16.44 -8.98 5.84
N LYS A 490 -17.37 -8.61 4.95
CA LYS A 490 -17.84 -9.50 3.87
C LYS A 490 -16.70 -9.91 2.93
N ALA A 491 -15.75 -8.99 2.64
CA ALA A 491 -14.57 -9.32 1.85
C ALA A 491 -13.67 -10.31 2.60
N GLN A 492 -13.50 -10.15 3.91
CA GLN A 492 -12.73 -11.06 4.75
C GLN A 492 -13.34 -12.49 4.71
N LEU A 493 -14.65 -12.63 4.86
CA LEU A 493 -15.34 -13.92 4.77
C LEU A 493 -15.13 -14.60 3.41
N LYS A 494 -15.20 -13.84 2.31
CA LYS A 494 -14.97 -14.35 0.94
C LYS A 494 -13.51 -14.77 0.68
N SER A 495 -12.55 -14.20 1.41
CA SER A 495 -11.12 -14.47 1.21
C SER A 495 -10.61 -15.73 1.88
N VAL A 496 -11.41 -16.39 2.72
CA VAL A 496 -11.03 -17.64 3.38
C VAL A 496 -10.88 -18.75 2.35
N VAL A 497 -9.66 -19.29 2.22
CA VAL A 497 -9.37 -20.42 1.34
C VAL A 497 -9.33 -21.70 2.17
N MET A 498 -10.16 -22.68 1.82
CA MET A 498 -10.09 -24.03 2.39
C MET A 498 -9.27 -24.92 1.45
N LEU A 499 -8.14 -25.44 1.95
CA LEU A 499 -7.25 -26.33 1.18
C LEU A 499 -7.58 -27.80 1.35
N LYS A 500 -7.96 -28.19 2.56
CA LYS A 500 -8.24 -29.58 2.93
C LYS A 500 -9.49 -29.65 3.77
N ASN A 501 -10.30 -30.74 3.57
CA ASN A 501 -11.45 -31.05 4.38
C ASN A 501 -11.69 -32.59 4.34
N HIS A 502 -10.70 -33.31 4.89
CA HIS A 502 -10.69 -34.77 4.90
C HIS A 502 -11.95 -35.31 5.59
N SER A 503 -12.63 -36.23 4.94
CA SER A 503 -13.88 -36.87 5.47
C SER A 503 -14.97 -35.85 5.85
N SER A 504 -14.93 -34.63 5.27
CA SER A 504 -15.91 -33.56 5.53
C SER A 504 -16.04 -33.22 7.03
N VAL A 505 -14.88 -33.06 7.72
CA VAL A 505 -14.88 -32.70 9.15
C VAL A 505 -15.40 -31.27 9.37
N LEU A 506 -15.25 -30.36 8.40
CA LEU A 506 -15.87 -29.05 8.43
C LEU A 506 -17.19 -29.06 7.64
N PRO A 507 -18.22 -28.31 8.09
CA PRO A 507 -18.24 -27.42 9.26
C PRO A 507 -18.50 -28.16 10.56
N GLU A 508 -17.86 -27.77 11.64
CA GLU A 508 -18.08 -28.24 13.01
C GLU A 508 -19.26 -27.49 13.65
N ARG A 509 -20.45 -28.03 13.48
CA ARG A 509 -21.72 -27.37 13.86
C ARG A 509 -22.14 -27.70 15.29
N GLY A 510 -22.74 -26.72 15.93
CA GLY A 510 -23.28 -26.85 17.28
C GLY A 510 -22.27 -26.43 18.36
N ARG A 511 -22.66 -26.57 19.61
CA ARG A 511 -21.85 -26.19 20.77
C ARG A 511 -20.92 -27.32 21.17
N LEU A 512 -19.88 -27.53 20.39
CA LEU A 512 -18.87 -28.55 20.63
C LEU A 512 -17.77 -28.06 21.57
N LYS A 513 -17.04 -28.99 22.17
CA LYS A 513 -15.87 -28.72 22.98
C LYS A 513 -14.64 -28.57 22.10
N VAL A 514 -13.96 -27.43 22.16
CA VAL A 514 -12.78 -27.14 21.35
C VAL A 514 -11.52 -26.99 22.17
N TYR A 515 -10.45 -27.62 21.74
CA TYR A 515 -9.09 -27.36 22.24
C TYR A 515 -8.39 -26.38 21.30
N VAL A 516 -8.01 -25.20 21.86
CA VAL A 516 -7.23 -24.17 21.14
C VAL A 516 -5.90 -24.02 21.85
N PRO A 517 -4.80 -24.61 21.34
CA PRO A 517 -3.50 -24.52 21.98
C PRO A 517 -2.92 -23.13 21.86
N LYS A 518 -2.08 -22.72 22.84
CA LYS A 518 -1.25 -21.51 22.74
C LYS A 518 -0.23 -21.69 21.63
N VAL A 519 0.10 -20.59 20.95
CA VAL A 519 1.10 -20.52 19.90
C VAL A 519 2.31 -19.69 20.37
N TYR A 520 3.51 -20.07 19.98
CA TYR A 520 4.72 -19.32 20.26
C TYR A 520 4.90 -18.19 19.24
N GLN A 521 4.91 -16.95 19.70
CA GLN A 521 5.34 -15.81 18.89
C GLN A 521 6.85 -15.61 19.08
N PRO A 522 7.67 -15.75 18.02
CA PRO A 522 9.11 -15.52 18.14
C PRO A 522 9.42 -14.04 18.45
N ALA A 523 10.63 -13.82 19.01
CA ALA A 523 11.14 -12.49 19.22
C ALA A 523 11.18 -11.70 17.88
N ARG A 524 10.83 -10.41 17.94
CA ARG A 524 10.88 -9.51 16.78
C ARG A 524 11.85 -8.38 17.06
N GLN A 525 12.71 -8.06 16.10
CA GLN A 525 13.43 -6.79 16.12
C GLN A 525 12.49 -5.67 15.68
N GLY A 526 12.56 -4.50 16.34
CA GLY A 526 11.78 -3.33 15.93
C GLY A 526 12.28 -2.82 14.57
N MET A 527 11.39 -2.72 13.61
CA MET A 527 11.63 -2.07 12.32
C MET A 527 10.81 -0.78 12.23
N PHE A 528 11.30 0.22 11.50
CA PHE A 528 10.61 1.49 11.28
C PHE A 528 10.17 2.22 12.58
N GLY A 529 10.96 2.14 13.65
CA GLY A 529 10.62 2.72 14.94
C GLY A 529 9.62 1.91 15.78
N GLY A 530 9.29 0.69 15.36
CA GLY A 530 8.52 -0.26 16.15
C GLY A 530 9.35 -0.78 17.34
N GLN A 531 8.66 -1.21 18.42
CA GLN A 531 9.34 -1.81 19.58
C GLN A 531 9.75 -3.25 19.28
N ALA A 532 10.96 -3.61 19.72
CA ALA A 532 11.37 -5.00 19.80
C ALA A 532 10.48 -5.76 20.80
N ALA A 533 10.16 -7.01 20.50
CA ALA A 533 9.38 -7.88 21.39
C ALA A 533 10.11 -9.20 21.64
N GLU A 534 10.09 -9.64 22.90
CA GLU A 534 10.61 -10.96 23.27
C GLU A 534 9.67 -12.08 22.80
N GLY A 535 10.24 -13.26 22.55
CA GLY A 535 9.46 -14.44 22.20
C GLY A 535 8.60 -14.91 23.38
N ARG A 536 7.32 -15.22 23.12
CA ARG A 536 6.35 -15.62 24.15
C ARG A 536 5.25 -16.54 23.62
N TRP A 537 4.70 -17.33 24.52
CA TRP A 537 3.48 -18.11 24.25
C TRP A 537 2.24 -17.23 24.46
N VAL A 538 1.33 -17.22 23.48
CA VAL A 538 0.11 -16.42 23.50
C VAL A 538 -1.11 -17.25 23.12
N ASP A 539 -2.27 -16.85 23.57
CA ASP A 539 -3.54 -17.32 23.03
C ASP A 539 -3.71 -16.73 21.61
N PRO A 540 -3.87 -17.55 20.55
CA PRO A 540 -3.92 -17.03 19.18
C PRO A 540 -5.24 -16.29 18.89
N VAL A 541 -6.30 -16.60 19.63
CA VAL A 541 -7.63 -15.98 19.53
C VAL A 541 -8.11 -15.61 20.93
N PRO A 542 -8.74 -14.43 21.12
CA PRO A 542 -9.36 -14.09 22.40
C PRO A 542 -10.36 -15.16 22.85
N ALA A 543 -10.29 -15.55 24.12
CA ALA A 543 -11.18 -16.55 24.70
C ALA A 543 -12.67 -16.22 24.47
N SER A 544 -13.04 -14.95 24.71
CA SER A 544 -14.41 -14.45 24.55
C SER A 544 -14.93 -14.59 23.12
N MET A 545 -14.05 -14.57 22.12
CA MET A 545 -14.42 -14.75 20.72
C MET A 545 -14.72 -16.24 20.43
N VAL A 546 -13.88 -17.17 20.90
CA VAL A 546 -14.10 -18.61 20.75
C VAL A 546 -15.37 -19.05 21.48
N ASP A 547 -15.59 -18.51 22.70
CA ASP A 547 -16.74 -18.85 23.56
C ASP A 547 -18.10 -18.45 22.95
N LYS A 548 -18.13 -17.64 21.89
CA LYS A 548 -19.35 -17.35 21.11
C LYS A 548 -19.81 -18.54 20.26
N TYR A 549 -18.89 -19.40 19.87
CA TYR A 549 -19.14 -20.51 18.93
C TYR A 549 -19.04 -21.89 19.62
N TYR A 550 -18.09 -22.06 20.56
CA TYR A 550 -17.69 -23.34 21.13
C TYR A 550 -17.45 -23.28 22.64
N ASP A 551 -17.46 -24.45 23.31
CA ASP A 551 -17.02 -24.58 24.69
C ASP A 551 -15.52 -24.92 24.74
N ARG A 552 -14.68 -23.97 25.20
CA ARG A 552 -13.23 -24.20 25.29
C ARG A 552 -12.89 -25.19 26.41
N VAL A 553 -11.93 -26.08 26.10
CA VAL A 553 -11.32 -26.98 27.09
C VAL A 553 -9.82 -26.91 27.04
N ASP A 554 -9.17 -27.04 28.22
CA ASP A 554 -7.71 -26.96 28.33
C ASP A 554 -7.02 -28.31 28.02
N ASN A 555 -7.73 -29.41 28.18
CA ASN A 555 -7.17 -30.74 27.92
C ASN A 555 -7.68 -31.28 26.58
N PRO A 556 -6.77 -31.58 25.62
CA PRO A 556 -7.17 -32.09 24.29
C PRO A 556 -7.99 -33.39 24.36
N LYS A 557 -7.84 -34.19 25.39
CA LYS A 557 -8.64 -35.42 25.57
C LYS A 557 -10.13 -35.15 25.80
N ASP A 558 -10.48 -33.99 26.37
CA ASP A 558 -11.84 -33.61 26.68
C ASP A 558 -12.53 -32.87 25.50
N ALA A 559 -11.78 -32.53 24.49
CA ALA A 559 -12.26 -31.81 23.29
C ALA A 559 -12.95 -32.77 22.32
N ASP A 560 -13.89 -32.27 21.54
CA ASP A 560 -14.48 -32.94 20.39
C ASP A 560 -13.57 -32.75 19.15
N PHE A 561 -12.97 -31.55 18.99
CA PHE A 561 -11.99 -31.26 17.94
C PHE A 561 -10.93 -30.26 18.46
N ALA A 562 -9.82 -30.10 17.72
CA ALA A 562 -8.82 -29.06 17.97
C ALA A 562 -8.81 -28.03 16.87
N LEU A 563 -8.61 -26.77 17.23
CA LEU A 563 -8.45 -25.63 16.34
C LEU A 563 -7.07 -25.00 16.58
N VAL A 564 -6.14 -25.24 15.66
CA VAL A 564 -4.73 -24.87 15.79
C VAL A 564 -4.41 -23.69 14.87
N PHE A 565 -3.96 -22.56 15.45
CA PHE A 565 -3.54 -21.38 14.69
C PHE A 565 -2.02 -21.33 14.60
N ILE A 566 -1.51 -21.20 13.37
CA ILE A 566 -0.09 -21.03 13.08
C ILE A 566 0.14 -19.94 12.03
N SER A 567 1.37 -19.55 11.79
CA SER A 567 1.76 -18.69 10.65
C SER A 567 2.79 -19.41 9.80
N GLU A 568 2.98 -18.93 8.57
CA GLU A 568 4.01 -19.43 7.66
C GLU A 568 5.42 -19.45 8.30
N PRO A 569 6.38 -20.24 7.75
CA PRO A 569 7.76 -20.30 8.24
C PRO A 569 8.45 -18.93 8.19
N ALA A 570 9.16 -18.57 9.28
CA ALA A 570 9.90 -17.31 9.43
C ALA A 570 11.41 -17.59 9.42
N ALA A 571 12.01 -17.63 8.24
CA ALA A 571 13.39 -18.09 8.00
C ALA A 571 14.41 -16.98 7.68
N GLY A 572 14.20 -15.77 8.18
CA GLY A 572 15.14 -14.65 8.00
C GLY A 572 14.98 -13.89 6.69
N SER A 573 15.99 -13.06 6.35
CA SER A 573 15.95 -12.07 5.28
C SER A 573 16.87 -12.38 4.08
N GLY A 574 17.57 -13.51 4.07
CA GLY A 574 18.55 -13.84 3.03
C GLY A 574 19.94 -13.27 3.23
N TYR A 575 20.17 -12.53 4.33
CA TYR A 575 21.49 -12.05 4.74
C TYR A 575 21.71 -12.23 6.25
N ASP A 576 22.88 -12.74 6.64
CA ASP A 576 23.31 -12.91 8.03
C ASP A 576 24.69 -12.27 8.22
N ARG A 577 24.73 -11.20 9.00
CA ARG A 577 25.95 -10.51 9.37
C ARG A 577 26.95 -11.45 10.07
N SER A 578 26.46 -12.38 10.88
CA SER A 578 27.33 -13.30 11.61
C SER A 578 28.05 -14.31 10.68
N ASP A 579 27.46 -14.67 9.55
CA ASP A 579 28.11 -15.45 8.51
C ASP A 579 29.31 -14.68 7.90
N ARG A 580 29.11 -13.38 7.62
CA ARG A 580 30.16 -12.51 7.10
C ARG A 580 31.30 -12.35 8.10
N GLU A 581 30.99 -12.15 9.38
CA GLU A 581 31.99 -12.03 10.46
C GLU A 581 32.82 -13.31 10.66
N LYS A 582 32.28 -14.47 10.31
CA LYS A 582 32.95 -15.78 10.32
C LYS A 582 33.70 -16.11 9.02
N GLY A 583 33.81 -15.18 8.09
CA GLY A 583 34.52 -15.34 6.81
C GLY A 583 33.68 -15.85 5.65
N GLY A 584 32.36 -15.96 5.81
CA GLY A 584 31.41 -16.20 4.71
C GLY A 584 31.16 -14.93 3.89
N ASN A 585 30.27 -15.04 2.88
CA ASN A 585 29.84 -13.90 2.07
C ASN A 585 28.65 -13.15 2.66
N GLY A 586 28.06 -13.61 3.78
CA GLY A 586 26.87 -13.03 4.40
C GLY A 586 25.54 -13.55 3.84
N TYR A 587 25.50 -14.05 2.60
CA TYR A 587 24.28 -14.54 1.96
C TYR A 587 23.89 -15.92 2.49
N VAL A 588 22.63 -16.03 2.93
CA VAL A 588 22.04 -17.25 3.48
C VAL A 588 20.71 -17.52 2.82
N PRO A 589 20.19 -18.76 2.79
CA PRO A 589 18.90 -19.04 2.16
C PRO A 589 17.74 -18.36 2.90
N ILE A 590 16.67 -18.06 2.18
CA ILE A 590 15.31 -17.86 2.71
C ILE A 590 14.56 -19.17 2.50
N SER A 591 14.02 -19.75 3.57
CA SER A 591 13.31 -21.02 3.51
C SER A 591 11.81 -20.83 3.66
N LEU A 592 11.03 -21.65 2.95
CA LEU A 592 9.58 -21.72 3.05
C LEU A 592 9.10 -22.96 3.85
N GLN A 593 10.01 -23.64 4.52
CA GLN A 593 9.74 -24.80 5.39
C GLN A 593 10.08 -24.51 6.85
N TYR A 594 9.48 -25.28 7.78
CA TYR A 594 9.75 -25.14 9.22
C TYR A 594 11.02 -25.85 9.67
N GLU A 595 11.33 -27.02 9.10
CA GLU A 595 12.57 -27.74 9.40
C GLU A 595 13.78 -26.95 8.90
N ASP A 596 14.94 -27.19 9.50
CA ASP A 596 16.18 -26.58 9.07
C ASP A 596 16.44 -26.89 7.60
N TYR A 597 16.82 -25.86 6.84
CA TYR A 597 17.04 -26.00 5.40
C TYR A 597 18.49 -25.75 5.03
N THR A 598 19.09 -26.74 4.36
CA THR A 598 20.41 -26.58 3.72
C THR A 598 20.20 -26.45 2.22
N ALA A 599 20.67 -25.35 1.64
CA ALA A 599 20.42 -24.97 0.24
C ALA A 599 21.25 -25.81 -0.76
N ALA A 600 20.93 -27.09 -0.88
CA ALA A 600 21.63 -28.02 -1.78
C ALA A 600 21.37 -27.73 -3.27
N TYR A 601 20.16 -27.25 -3.59
CA TYR A 601 19.69 -27.01 -4.96
C TYR A 601 19.91 -25.57 -5.44
N ALA A 602 20.34 -24.66 -4.56
CA ALA A 602 20.64 -23.29 -4.92
C ALA A 602 21.71 -23.19 -6.01
N ARG A 603 21.67 -22.13 -6.80
CA ARG A 603 22.67 -21.84 -7.84
C ARG A 603 24.06 -21.72 -7.23
N GLY A 604 25.10 -22.30 -7.86
CA GLY A 604 26.49 -22.17 -7.43
C GLY A 604 27.06 -20.78 -7.70
N THR A 605 26.47 -20.04 -8.62
CA THR A 605 26.82 -18.65 -8.94
C THR A 605 25.52 -17.84 -8.99
N SER A 606 25.49 -16.69 -8.32
CA SER A 606 24.38 -15.75 -8.39
C SER A 606 24.23 -15.15 -9.81
N ILE A 607 23.02 -14.77 -10.21
CA ILE A 607 22.78 -14.14 -11.52
C ILE A 607 23.36 -12.72 -11.50
N ALA A 608 23.13 -11.99 -10.41
CA ALA A 608 23.65 -10.64 -10.23
C ALA A 608 24.50 -10.55 -8.98
N GLY A 609 25.33 -9.52 -8.88
CA GLY A 609 26.14 -9.29 -7.68
C GLY A 609 27.09 -8.12 -7.82
N GLY A 610 27.78 -7.85 -6.71
CA GLY A 610 28.68 -6.72 -6.55
C GLY A 610 28.03 -5.52 -5.86
N ASP A 611 28.82 -4.92 -4.97
CA ASP A 611 28.45 -3.73 -4.21
C ASP A 611 29.74 -3.03 -3.78
N PRO A 612 29.79 -1.69 -3.62
CA PRO A 612 30.97 -1.00 -3.10
C PRO A 612 31.46 -1.50 -1.73
N TYR A 613 30.58 -2.11 -0.94
CA TYR A 613 30.90 -2.71 0.38
C TYR A 613 31.21 -4.22 0.31
N GLU A 614 31.29 -4.80 -0.89
CA GLU A 614 31.65 -6.21 -1.12
C GLU A 614 32.94 -6.33 -1.92
N ASP A 615 33.81 -7.28 -1.54
CA ASP A 615 35.04 -7.62 -2.23
C ASP A 615 34.87 -8.82 -3.18
N PHE A 616 33.62 -9.18 -3.49
CA PHE A 616 33.21 -10.29 -4.34
C PHE A 616 31.95 -9.94 -5.13
N THR A 617 31.65 -10.74 -6.16
CA THR A 617 30.41 -10.62 -6.96
C THR A 617 29.47 -11.80 -6.79
N ASN A 618 29.98 -12.98 -6.43
CA ASN A 618 29.13 -14.16 -6.25
C ASN A 618 28.41 -14.15 -4.90
N ARG A 619 27.09 -13.93 -4.94
CA ARG A 619 26.16 -13.89 -3.80
C ARG A 619 25.48 -15.24 -3.53
N SER A 620 26.03 -16.34 -4.04
CA SER A 620 25.50 -17.68 -3.80
C SER A 620 25.53 -18.06 -2.33
N TYR A 621 24.46 -18.71 -1.90
CA TYR A 621 24.31 -19.30 -0.58
C TYR A 621 24.24 -20.83 -0.63
N LYS A 622 24.64 -21.43 -1.76
CA LYS A 622 24.62 -22.89 -1.93
C LYS A 622 25.37 -23.63 -0.82
N GLY A 623 24.71 -24.62 -0.25
CA GLY A 623 25.26 -25.44 0.84
C GLY A 623 25.17 -24.81 2.23
N LYS A 624 24.69 -23.55 2.36
CA LYS A 624 24.47 -22.92 3.68
C LYS A 624 23.13 -23.35 4.26
N THR A 625 23.05 -23.31 5.59
CA THR A 625 21.86 -23.74 6.36
C THR A 625 21.21 -22.55 7.04
N VAL A 626 19.87 -22.53 7.06
CA VAL A 626 19.05 -21.61 7.83
C VAL A 626 18.10 -22.36 8.75
N THR A 627 17.87 -21.78 9.94
CA THR A 627 16.90 -22.27 10.93
C THR A 627 15.70 -21.33 10.98
N THR A 628 14.51 -21.90 11.04
CA THR A 628 13.24 -21.14 11.09
C THR A 628 12.91 -20.78 12.54
N SER A 629 12.68 -19.50 12.81
CA SER A 629 12.48 -18.98 14.19
C SER A 629 11.16 -19.44 14.83
N ASN A 630 10.16 -19.84 14.04
CA ASN A 630 8.87 -20.37 14.48
C ASN A 630 8.70 -21.86 14.16
N LYS A 631 9.74 -22.65 14.13
CA LYS A 631 9.68 -24.13 13.97
C LYS A 631 8.73 -24.81 14.95
N SER A 632 8.51 -24.20 16.12
CA SER A 632 7.52 -24.63 17.12
C SER A 632 6.08 -24.71 16.60
N HIS A 633 5.74 -23.98 15.54
CA HIS A 633 4.39 -24.05 14.92
C HIS A 633 4.13 -25.40 14.28
N MET A 634 5.08 -25.94 13.54
CA MET A 634 5.00 -27.30 13.00
C MET A 634 4.89 -28.34 14.14
N GLN A 635 5.72 -28.20 15.17
CA GLN A 635 5.69 -29.10 16.31
C GLN A 635 4.35 -29.05 17.05
N LEU A 636 3.74 -27.85 17.16
CA LEU A 636 2.43 -27.66 17.75
C LEU A 636 1.34 -28.48 17.02
N VAL A 637 1.33 -28.47 15.69
CA VAL A 637 0.39 -29.24 14.88
C VAL A 637 0.58 -30.75 15.10
N ARG A 638 1.83 -31.23 15.05
CA ARG A 638 2.18 -32.64 15.26
C ARG A 638 1.82 -33.14 16.68
N ASP A 639 2.12 -32.35 17.71
CA ASP A 639 1.80 -32.69 19.09
C ASP A 639 0.28 -32.66 19.34
N THR A 640 -0.44 -31.70 18.76
CA THR A 640 -1.90 -31.67 18.83
C THR A 640 -2.52 -32.88 18.15
N ARG A 641 -2.08 -33.29 16.95
CA ARG A 641 -2.52 -34.50 16.29
C ARG A 641 -2.33 -35.74 17.17
N LYS A 642 -1.14 -35.85 17.78
CA LYS A 642 -0.86 -36.99 18.70
C LYS A 642 -1.77 -36.98 19.91
N ALA A 643 -2.06 -35.82 20.49
CA ALA A 643 -2.89 -35.71 21.68
C ALA A 643 -4.37 -35.94 21.38
N MET A 644 -4.86 -35.54 20.22
CA MET A 644 -6.24 -35.70 19.76
C MET A 644 -6.55 -37.14 19.28
N GLY A 645 -5.54 -37.92 18.89
CA GLY A 645 -5.73 -39.26 18.36
C GLY A 645 -6.55 -39.27 17.06
N ALA A 646 -7.73 -39.86 17.05
CA ALA A 646 -8.63 -39.93 15.89
C ALA A 646 -9.62 -38.75 15.79
N LYS A 647 -9.62 -37.83 16.76
CA LYS A 647 -10.52 -36.67 16.76
C LYS A 647 -10.03 -35.62 15.77
N PRO A 648 -10.91 -34.81 15.16
CA PRO A 648 -10.53 -33.82 14.16
C PRO A 648 -9.48 -32.78 14.65
N VAL A 649 -8.54 -32.48 13.78
CA VAL A 649 -7.61 -31.36 13.94
C VAL A 649 -7.78 -30.41 12.76
N VAL A 650 -8.23 -29.20 13.03
CA VAL A 650 -8.39 -28.11 12.06
C VAL A 650 -7.22 -27.15 12.24
N THR A 651 -6.46 -26.91 11.18
CA THR A 651 -5.33 -25.97 11.21
C THR A 651 -5.67 -24.72 10.42
N VAL A 652 -5.48 -23.56 11.05
CA VAL A 652 -5.61 -22.24 10.45
C VAL A 652 -4.22 -21.67 10.26
N ILE A 653 -3.89 -21.29 9.04
CA ILE A 653 -2.57 -20.73 8.71
C ILE A 653 -2.73 -19.27 8.31
N SER A 654 -2.16 -18.37 9.11
CA SER A 654 -1.94 -16.99 8.67
C SER A 654 -0.78 -16.98 7.69
N ILE A 655 -1.06 -16.60 6.44
CA ILE A 655 -0.12 -16.70 5.33
C ILE A 655 0.04 -15.35 4.61
N SER A 656 1.29 -14.98 4.36
CA SER A 656 1.66 -13.76 3.63
C SER A 656 2.43 -14.04 2.34
N ARG A 657 2.87 -15.27 2.12
CA ARG A 657 3.60 -15.77 0.95
C ARG A 657 3.50 -17.29 0.88
N PRO A 658 3.87 -17.94 -0.24
CA PRO A 658 3.88 -19.40 -0.34
C PRO A 658 4.67 -20.10 0.77
N MET A 659 4.29 -21.35 1.09
CA MET A 659 4.99 -22.18 2.06
C MET A 659 4.94 -23.67 1.68
N ILE A 660 5.87 -24.44 2.24
CA ILE A 660 5.91 -25.92 2.10
C ILE A 660 4.86 -26.54 3.03
N MET A 661 3.88 -27.25 2.46
CA MET A 661 2.76 -27.83 3.18
C MET A 661 3.02 -29.24 3.72
N SER A 662 3.97 -29.97 3.14
CA SER A 662 4.24 -31.40 3.47
C SER A 662 4.63 -31.65 4.94
N GLU A 663 5.06 -30.63 5.66
CA GLU A 663 5.49 -30.74 7.07
C GLU A 663 4.31 -30.73 8.06
N ILE A 664 3.14 -30.22 7.65
CA ILE A 664 1.97 -30.04 8.50
C ILE A 664 0.71 -30.71 7.94
N GLU A 665 0.54 -30.74 6.61
CA GLU A 665 -0.66 -31.24 5.94
C GLU A 665 -1.05 -32.68 6.37
N PRO A 666 -0.12 -33.67 6.51
CA PRO A 666 -0.46 -35.02 6.92
C PRO A 666 -0.98 -35.15 8.37
N TYR A 667 -0.83 -34.11 9.18
CA TYR A 667 -1.19 -34.11 10.61
C TYR A 667 -2.50 -33.37 10.90
N THR A 668 -3.22 -32.95 9.86
CA THR A 668 -4.44 -32.16 10.00
C THR A 668 -5.55 -32.69 9.08
N ASP A 669 -6.81 -32.62 9.54
CA ASP A 669 -7.98 -33.09 8.78
C ASP A 669 -8.59 -31.96 7.95
N ALA A 670 -8.46 -30.71 8.40
CA ALA A 670 -8.86 -29.53 7.60
C ALA A 670 -7.84 -28.42 7.71
N ILE A 671 -7.68 -27.66 6.61
CA ILE A 671 -6.75 -26.52 6.53
C ILE A 671 -7.49 -25.32 5.96
N LEU A 672 -7.44 -24.21 6.70
CA LEU A 672 -7.93 -22.91 6.27
C LEU A 672 -6.76 -21.92 6.19
N LEU A 673 -6.72 -21.12 5.12
CA LEU A 673 -5.77 -20.01 4.99
C LEU A 673 -6.44 -18.70 5.36
N SER A 674 -5.69 -17.86 6.10
CA SER A 674 -6.05 -16.50 6.52
C SER A 674 -5.08 -15.50 5.91
N PHE A 675 -5.58 -14.53 5.15
CA PHE A 675 -4.80 -13.51 4.46
C PHE A 675 -4.94 -12.14 5.15
N GLY A 676 -4.57 -12.06 6.43
CA GLY A 676 -4.68 -10.81 7.20
C GLY A 676 -6.13 -10.43 7.47
N ILE A 677 -6.93 -11.35 8.02
CA ILE A 677 -8.33 -11.16 8.36
C ILE A 677 -8.58 -11.34 9.87
N GLN A 678 -9.76 -10.93 10.32
CA GLN A 678 -10.20 -11.14 11.70
C GLN A 678 -10.44 -12.63 11.97
N ASN A 679 -10.01 -13.14 13.12
CA ASN A 679 -10.20 -14.54 13.50
C ASN A 679 -11.69 -14.92 13.64
N GLN A 680 -12.57 -13.95 13.82
CA GLN A 680 -14.02 -14.16 13.79
C GLN A 680 -14.49 -14.73 12.44
N ALA A 681 -13.95 -14.24 11.31
CA ALA A 681 -14.30 -14.79 9.98
C ALA A 681 -13.89 -16.25 9.84
N ILE A 682 -12.78 -16.65 10.45
CA ILE A 682 -12.35 -18.06 10.53
C ILE A 682 -13.33 -18.87 11.38
N LEU A 683 -13.71 -18.38 12.57
CA LEU A 683 -14.65 -19.08 13.46
C LEU A 683 -16.03 -19.23 12.80
N GLU A 684 -16.51 -18.25 12.08
CA GLU A 684 -17.75 -18.33 11.29
C GLU A 684 -17.65 -19.39 10.19
N THR A 685 -16.49 -19.52 9.56
CA THR A 685 -16.24 -20.58 8.56
C THR A 685 -16.19 -21.97 9.24
N VAL A 686 -15.43 -22.12 10.32
CA VAL A 686 -15.34 -23.39 11.05
C VAL A 686 -16.71 -23.86 11.56
N SER A 687 -17.55 -22.96 12.07
CA SER A 687 -18.88 -23.25 12.58
C SER A 687 -19.94 -23.47 11.49
N GLY A 688 -19.63 -23.17 10.23
CA GLY A 688 -20.55 -23.25 9.10
C GLY A 688 -21.52 -22.09 8.95
N ALA A 689 -21.27 -20.98 9.66
CA ALA A 689 -22.00 -19.73 9.46
C ALA A 689 -21.59 -19.05 8.13
N ASN A 690 -20.38 -19.31 7.67
CA ASN A 690 -19.85 -18.88 6.37
C ASN A 690 -19.34 -20.09 5.58
N GLU A 691 -19.72 -20.22 4.32
CA GLU A 691 -19.14 -21.20 3.40
C GLU A 691 -17.85 -20.65 2.79
N PRO A 692 -16.71 -21.37 2.88
CA PRO A 692 -15.46 -20.93 2.28
C PRO A 692 -15.61 -20.83 0.75
N SER A 693 -15.07 -19.76 0.17
CA SER A 693 -15.18 -19.50 -1.28
C SER A 693 -13.92 -18.93 -1.89
N GLY A 694 -12.87 -18.72 -1.09
CA GLY A 694 -11.59 -18.24 -1.55
C GLY A 694 -10.86 -19.27 -2.41
N LEU A 695 -10.01 -18.77 -3.30
CA LEU A 695 -9.15 -19.56 -4.19
C LEU A 695 -7.70 -19.13 -4.00
N LEU A 696 -6.75 -20.05 -4.18
CA LEU A 696 -5.32 -19.75 -4.08
C LEU A 696 -4.90 -18.73 -5.15
N PRO A 697 -4.40 -17.55 -4.78
CA PRO A 697 -3.87 -16.57 -5.73
C PRO A 697 -2.39 -16.86 -6.09
N MET A 698 -1.87 -18.02 -5.68
CA MET A 698 -0.47 -18.43 -5.83
C MET A 698 -0.35 -19.95 -5.74
N GLN A 699 0.76 -20.49 -6.27
CA GLN A 699 1.14 -21.89 -6.07
C GLN A 699 1.70 -22.11 -4.65
N LEU A 700 1.39 -23.27 -4.03
CA LEU A 700 2.09 -23.73 -2.83
C LEU A 700 3.09 -24.83 -3.24
N PRO A 701 4.39 -24.60 -3.10
CA PRO A 701 5.41 -25.50 -3.65
C PRO A 701 5.51 -26.83 -2.92
N ALA A 702 5.86 -27.87 -3.65
CA ALA A 702 6.01 -29.23 -3.11
C ALA A 702 7.17 -29.33 -2.11
N ASN A 703 8.28 -28.63 -2.36
CA ASN A 703 9.50 -28.65 -1.55
C ASN A 703 10.42 -27.49 -1.93
N MET A 704 11.50 -27.31 -1.17
CA MET A 704 12.49 -26.26 -1.45
C MET A 704 13.28 -26.48 -2.75
N GLN A 705 13.34 -27.68 -3.29
CA GLN A 705 14.02 -27.92 -4.57
C GLN A 705 13.32 -27.16 -5.69
N THR A 706 12.00 -27.27 -5.83
CA THR A 706 11.26 -26.53 -6.88
C THR A 706 11.32 -25.03 -6.69
N VAL A 707 11.42 -24.55 -5.43
CA VAL A 707 11.63 -23.12 -5.12
C VAL A 707 12.99 -22.61 -5.59
N GLU A 708 14.05 -23.42 -5.45
CA GLU A 708 15.39 -23.05 -5.90
C GLU A 708 15.59 -23.20 -7.42
N GLU A 709 14.84 -24.09 -8.06
CA GLU A 709 14.94 -24.37 -9.49
C GLU A 709 14.04 -23.46 -10.34
N GLN A 710 13.05 -22.77 -9.75
CA GLN A 710 12.17 -21.84 -10.44
C GLN A 710 12.95 -20.63 -10.99
N PHE A 711 12.38 -19.94 -11.97
CA PHE A 711 12.87 -18.68 -12.49
C PHE A 711 12.14 -17.51 -11.81
N GLU A 712 12.86 -16.61 -11.16
CA GLU A 712 12.31 -15.53 -10.36
C GLU A 712 11.30 -14.64 -11.11
N ASP A 713 11.41 -14.54 -12.45
CA ASP A 713 10.55 -13.73 -13.31
C ASP A 713 9.41 -14.49 -14.01
N VAL A 714 9.30 -15.82 -13.78
CA VAL A 714 8.30 -16.67 -14.44
C VAL A 714 7.17 -17.03 -13.48
N PRO A 715 5.91 -16.69 -13.78
CA PRO A 715 4.80 -17.07 -12.95
C PRO A 715 4.46 -18.57 -13.08
N ARG A 716 4.04 -19.20 -12.00
CA ARG A 716 3.43 -20.52 -11.96
C ARG A 716 4.33 -21.65 -12.54
N ASP A 717 5.64 -21.57 -12.33
CA ASP A 717 6.61 -22.56 -12.84
C ASP A 717 7.11 -23.55 -11.79
N MET A 718 6.52 -23.55 -10.59
CA MET A 718 6.85 -24.51 -9.53
C MET A 718 6.03 -25.81 -9.60
N VAL A 719 6.63 -26.91 -9.13
CA VAL A 719 5.89 -28.13 -8.82
C VAL A 719 5.12 -27.90 -7.51
N CYS A 720 3.78 -28.01 -7.56
CA CYS A 720 2.92 -27.80 -6.42
C CYS A 720 2.85 -28.99 -5.48
N HIS A 721 2.55 -28.72 -4.20
CA HIS A 721 2.17 -29.75 -3.22
C HIS A 721 0.91 -30.49 -3.65
N THR A 722 0.92 -31.81 -3.48
CA THR A 722 -0.29 -32.65 -3.60
C THR A 722 -0.57 -33.25 -2.22
N ASP A 723 -1.79 -33.03 -1.71
CA ASP A 723 -2.17 -33.48 -0.38
C ASP A 723 -2.50 -34.97 -0.31
N THR A 724 -2.78 -35.47 0.90
CA THR A 724 -3.13 -36.86 1.15
C THR A 724 -4.49 -37.29 0.56
N ASP A 725 -5.34 -36.33 0.18
CA ASP A 725 -6.61 -36.55 -0.51
C ASP A 725 -6.47 -36.49 -2.04
N GLY A 726 -5.27 -36.18 -2.56
CA GLY A 726 -4.95 -36.11 -3.97
C GLY A 726 -5.20 -34.76 -4.60
N HIS A 727 -5.45 -33.69 -3.83
CA HIS A 727 -5.62 -32.32 -4.34
C HIS A 727 -4.26 -31.65 -4.55
N LYS A 728 -4.09 -31.02 -5.69
CA LYS A 728 -2.92 -30.19 -6.01
C LYS A 728 -3.15 -28.75 -5.59
N TYR A 729 -2.29 -28.21 -4.74
CA TYR A 729 -2.38 -26.84 -4.25
C TYR A 729 -1.79 -25.85 -5.26
N ASP A 730 -2.43 -25.78 -6.41
CA ASP A 730 -2.06 -24.93 -7.53
C ASP A 730 -2.87 -23.61 -7.53
N PHE A 731 -2.47 -22.63 -8.33
CA PHE A 731 -3.24 -21.42 -8.57
C PHE A 731 -4.71 -21.73 -8.90
N ALA A 732 -5.63 -20.93 -8.36
CA ALA A 732 -7.08 -21.08 -8.45
C ALA A 732 -7.65 -22.35 -7.82
N PHE A 733 -6.93 -23.03 -6.93
CA PHE A 733 -7.47 -24.13 -6.13
C PHE A 733 -8.14 -23.62 -4.85
N GLY A 734 -9.24 -24.24 -4.46
CA GLY A 734 -9.94 -24.04 -3.20
C GLY A 734 -11.10 -25.02 -3.07
N LEU A 735 -11.53 -25.26 -1.84
CA LEU A 735 -12.66 -26.12 -1.50
C LEU A 735 -13.82 -25.32 -0.91
N ASN A 736 -15.04 -25.74 -1.17
CA ASN A 736 -16.25 -25.38 -0.42
C ASN A 736 -16.87 -26.62 0.21
N TRP A 737 -18.07 -26.54 0.78
CA TRP A 737 -18.73 -27.69 1.40
C TRP A 737 -19.08 -28.82 0.42
N SER A 738 -19.13 -28.51 -0.87
CA SER A 738 -19.43 -29.51 -1.94
C SER A 738 -18.17 -30.12 -2.55
N GLY A 739 -16.98 -29.70 -2.17
CA GLY A 739 -15.68 -30.14 -2.70
C GLY A 739 -14.93 -29.07 -3.46
N VAL A 740 -14.18 -29.43 -4.50
CA VAL A 740 -13.35 -28.50 -5.29
C VAL A 740 -14.23 -27.47 -5.99
N ILE A 741 -13.89 -26.20 -5.81
CA ILE A 741 -14.56 -25.08 -6.48
C ILE A 741 -14.18 -25.09 -7.97
N ASP A 742 -15.19 -25.23 -8.84
CA ASP A 742 -15.06 -25.12 -10.32
C ASP A 742 -16.17 -24.21 -10.86
N ASP A 743 -16.04 -22.92 -10.57
CA ASP A 743 -17.01 -21.91 -10.99
C ASP A 743 -16.47 -21.00 -12.13
N SER A 744 -17.19 -19.94 -12.45
CA SER A 744 -16.82 -19.02 -13.52
C SER A 744 -15.49 -18.29 -13.26
N ARG A 745 -15.09 -18.11 -12.00
CA ARG A 745 -13.83 -17.48 -11.60
C ARG A 745 -12.66 -18.38 -11.97
N VAL A 746 -12.73 -19.66 -11.62
CA VAL A 746 -11.71 -20.66 -12.00
C VAL A 746 -11.58 -20.73 -13.52
N LYS A 747 -12.71 -20.81 -14.24
CA LYS A 747 -12.71 -20.89 -15.73
C LYS A 747 -12.14 -19.65 -16.41
N LYS A 748 -12.21 -18.49 -15.76
CA LYS A 748 -11.67 -17.24 -16.32
C LYS A 748 -10.15 -17.18 -16.24
N TYR A 749 -9.54 -17.67 -15.17
CA TYR A 749 -8.14 -17.45 -14.87
C TYR A 749 -7.24 -18.68 -14.97
N LYS A 750 -7.80 -19.90 -14.98
CA LYS A 750 -7.08 -21.17 -15.09
C LYS A 750 -7.05 -21.66 -16.52
#